data_2197e9c9ce5282f44d4f6d31fa167ac7
#
_entry.id   2197e9c9ce5282f44d4f6d31fa167ac7
#
_cell.length_a   1.000
_cell.length_b   1.000
_cell.length_c   1.000
_cell.angle_alpha   90.00
_cell.angle_beta   90.00
_cell.angle_gamma   90.00
#
_symmetry.space_group_name_H-M   'P 1'
#
loop_
_entity.id
_entity.type
_entity.pdbx_description
1 polymer ?
#
loop_
_entity_poly.entity_id
_entity_poly.type
_entity_poly.pdbx_seq_one_letter_code
_entity_poly.pdbx_strand_id
1 'polypeptide(L)'
;MARRSTKTPPPEDFEEKILDIDVVDEMQGSFLEYAYSVIYSRALPDARDGMKPVHRRIVYQMNEMGLRTDRGYVKCARVVGEVMGKLHPHGDASIYDALVRMAQPFSMRLPLVDGHGNFGSLGNDDPPAAMRYTECRMADATSLMTESIDEDTVDFTANYDGQEREPVALPAAYPNLLVNGASGIAVGMATNMPPHNLGEVIAAARHLIRHPHADLEALMRFVPGPDLPTGGRIVGLSGIKDAYENGRGSFKIRATVAVENVTARRKGLVVTELPFTVGPEKVIAKIKDLVGSKKLQGIADVKDLTDRAHGLRLVIEIKNGFHPEAVLEQLYKLTPMEESFGINNVALVDGQPLTLGLKELLEVYLDHRFEVVRRRSEFRRTKRRDRLHLVEGLLVALIDIDEVIRLIRDSENSAQAKARLMERFSLSETQTQYILDTPLRRLTKFDRLELESERDRLTGEIDELTGILESDNELRKLVSAELAAVAKKFGTERRTVLLESAGTAVAAVPLEVADDPCRVLLSSTGLLARTANGEPLPQDEGGARAKHDLIVSQVAATARADVGVVTSAGRLLRLSVIDLPQLPDTHAAPNLAGGAPVSEFLSGLEPDEKVVCLTSLDESSQGLALGTEQGVVKRVVPDYPANKEELEVITLKDGDRIVGAVELRTGEEDLVFITDDAQLLRYPAGQVRPQGRPAGGMAGIKLSQNAKVIHFSAVDPGRDAVVFTVAGSHGTLDDSMLSGKLTPFDQYPRKGRATGGVRCQRFLKGEDLLVLAWAGGAPARAAAANGAPAELPATDPRRDGSGAPLPAAVATLAGPAL
;
A
#
# COMPACT_ATOMS: atom_id res chain seq x y z
N MET A 1 -21.23 -33.10 45.80
CA MET A 1 -22.49 -33.15 46.55
C MET A 1 -23.47 -32.19 45.91
N ALA A 2 -24.43 -32.71 45.18
CA ALA A 2 -25.48 -31.91 44.52
C ALA A 2 -26.52 -31.49 45.54
N ARG A 3 -26.67 -30.17 45.77
CA ARG A 3 -27.79 -29.63 46.54
C ARG A 3 -29.09 -29.87 45.74
N ARG A 4 -29.93 -30.75 46.21
CA ARG A 4 -31.35 -30.88 45.79
C ARG A 4 -32.03 -29.55 46.10
N SER A 5 -32.50 -28.85 45.06
CA SER A 5 -33.43 -27.73 45.23
C SER A 5 -34.74 -28.30 45.68
N THR A 6 -35.10 -28.02 46.92
CA THR A 6 -36.46 -28.25 47.44
C THR A 6 -37.36 -27.24 46.76
N LYS A 7 -38.07 -27.63 45.74
CA LYS A 7 -39.20 -26.87 45.21
C LYS A 7 -40.22 -26.72 46.36
N THR A 8 -40.41 -25.52 46.86
CA THR A 8 -41.53 -25.18 47.72
C THR A 8 -42.84 -25.47 46.94
N PRO A 9 -43.74 -26.28 47.47
CA PRO A 9 -45.05 -26.47 46.78
C PRO A 9 -45.80 -25.15 46.70
N PRO A 10 -46.51 -24.90 45.59
CA PRO A 10 -47.35 -23.70 45.47
C PRO A 10 -48.36 -23.64 46.67
N PRO A 11 -48.81 -22.40 47.03
CA PRO A 11 -49.86 -22.25 48.05
C PRO A 11 -51.08 -23.07 47.68
N GLU A 12 -51.78 -23.64 48.70
CA GLU A 12 -52.94 -24.51 48.50
C GLU A 12 -54.14 -23.86 47.76
N ASP A 13 -54.13 -22.55 47.57
CA ASP A 13 -55.16 -21.80 46.83
C ASP A 13 -54.69 -21.35 45.40
N PHE A 14 -53.68 -21.96 44.80
CA PHE A 14 -53.26 -21.65 43.45
C PHE A 14 -54.09 -22.39 42.43
N GLU A 15 -55.10 -21.70 41.84
CA GLU A 15 -55.82 -22.19 40.68
C GLU A 15 -54.96 -21.96 39.42
N GLU A 16 -54.44 -23.05 38.88
CA GLU A 16 -53.72 -23.05 37.62
C GLU A 16 -54.74 -22.76 36.47
N LYS A 17 -54.55 -21.62 35.83
CA LYS A 17 -55.33 -21.26 34.62
C LYS A 17 -54.60 -21.75 33.37
N ILE A 18 -54.93 -22.95 32.94
CA ILE A 18 -54.40 -23.53 31.70
C ILE A 18 -55.25 -22.97 30.54
N LEU A 19 -54.56 -22.33 29.59
CA LEU A 19 -55.15 -21.89 28.33
C LEU A 19 -54.59 -22.75 27.20
N ASP A 20 -55.43 -23.44 26.47
CA ASP A 20 -55.02 -24.13 25.25
C ASP A 20 -54.76 -23.11 24.15
N ILE A 21 -53.54 -23.07 23.65
CA ILE A 21 -53.11 -22.19 22.54
C ILE A 21 -52.66 -23.11 21.41
N ASP A 22 -53.11 -22.84 20.16
CA ASP A 22 -52.61 -23.53 19.01
C ASP A 22 -51.12 -23.18 18.80
N VAL A 23 -50.30 -24.21 18.56
CA VAL A 23 -48.86 -24.03 18.40
C VAL A 23 -48.51 -23.11 17.20
N VAL A 24 -49.36 -23.10 16.17
CA VAL A 24 -49.16 -22.22 15.01
C VAL A 24 -49.41 -20.77 15.39
N ASP A 25 -50.45 -20.49 16.17
CA ASP A 25 -50.81 -19.14 16.62
C ASP A 25 -49.71 -18.59 17.57
N GLU A 26 -49.23 -19.42 18.51
CA GLU A 26 -48.15 -19.07 19.43
C GLU A 26 -46.83 -18.80 18.67
N MET A 27 -46.47 -19.66 17.71
CA MET A 27 -45.26 -19.46 16.89
C MET A 27 -45.38 -18.24 16.03
N GLN A 28 -46.54 -17.96 15.43
CA GLN A 28 -46.72 -16.73 14.63
C GLN A 28 -46.63 -15.47 15.50
N GLY A 29 -47.26 -15.47 16.68
CA GLY A 29 -47.22 -14.36 17.60
C GLY A 29 -45.81 -14.09 18.10
N SER A 30 -45.12 -15.11 18.60
CA SER A 30 -43.76 -15.02 19.09
C SER A 30 -42.76 -14.61 17.99
N PHE A 31 -42.95 -15.13 16.75
CA PHE A 31 -42.09 -14.73 15.64
C PHE A 31 -42.28 -13.26 15.23
N LEU A 32 -43.53 -12.78 15.20
CA LEU A 32 -43.82 -11.37 14.92
C LEU A 32 -43.25 -10.45 15.99
N GLU A 33 -43.39 -10.82 17.28
CA GLU A 33 -42.82 -10.06 18.39
C GLU A 33 -41.28 -10.03 18.31
N TYR A 34 -40.64 -11.16 18.04
CA TYR A 34 -39.23 -11.25 17.81
C TYR A 34 -38.76 -10.39 16.59
N ALA A 35 -39.47 -10.52 15.46
CA ALA A 35 -39.17 -9.74 14.26
C ALA A 35 -39.26 -8.22 14.54
N TYR A 36 -40.33 -7.81 15.24
CA TYR A 36 -40.53 -6.43 15.66
C TYR A 36 -39.35 -5.95 16.55
N SER A 37 -39.00 -6.71 17.56
CA SER A 37 -37.89 -6.40 18.45
C SER A 37 -36.56 -6.28 17.68
N VAL A 38 -36.25 -7.17 16.74
CA VAL A 38 -35.03 -7.13 15.95
C VAL A 38 -34.97 -5.91 15.03
N ILE A 39 -36.08 -5.53 14.41
CA ILE A 39 -36.17 -4.38 13.52
C ILE A 39 -35.96 -3.07 14.32
N TYR A 40 -36.73 -2.86 15.37
CA TYR A 40 -36.82 -1.60 16.08
C TYR A 40 -35.73 -1.42 17.15
N SER A 41 -35.31 -2.50 17.79
CA SER A 41 -34.44 -2.43 18.98
C SER A 41 -33.04 -3.01 18.82
N ARG A 42 -32.65 -3.46 17.60
CA ARG A 42 -31.36 -4.14 17.42
C ARG A 42 -30.63 -3.82 16.13
N ALA A 43 -31.26 -4.03 14.95
CA ALA A 43 -30.55 -4.14 13.70
C ALA A 43 -30.45 -2.83 12.92
N LEU A 44 -31.49 -2.00 12.97
CA LEU A 44 -31.56 -0.78 12.18
C LEU A 44 -31.11 0.45 12.96
N PRO A 45 -30.39 1.39 12.30
CA PRO A 45 -30.03 2.67 12.88
C PRO A 45 -31.22 3.63 12.82
N ASP A 46 -31.29 4.56 13.76
CA ASP A 46 -32.18 5.72 13.69
C ASP A 46 -31.59 6.75 12.72
N ALA A 47 -32.39 7.30 11.81
CA ALA A 47 -31.93 8.22 10.79
C ALA A 47 -31.45 9.56 11.36
N ARG A 48 -31.93 9.95 12.54
CA ARG A 48 -31.60 11.22 13.22
C ARG A 48 -30.15 11.26 13.73
N ASP A 49 -29.70 10.20 14.43
CA ASP A 49 -28.38 10.15 15.05
C ASP A 49 -27.44 9.09 14.44
N GLY A 50 -27.95 8.24 13.54
CA GLY A 50 -27.19 7.17 12.90
C GLY A 50 -26.83 6.03 13.82
N MET A 51 -27.46 5.92 15.00
CA MET A 51 -27.07 4.94 15.99
C MET A 51 -28.08 3.78 16.08
N LYS A 52 -27.55 2.57 16.21
CA LYS A 52 -28.33 1.45 16.74
C LYS A 52 -28.47 1.61 18.26
N PRO A 53 -29.50 0.98 18.89
CA PRO A 53 -29.67 1.11 20.34
C PRO A 53 -28.43 0.81 21.17
N VAL A 54 -27.66 -0.24 20.82
CA VAL A 54 -26.42 -0.58 21.55
C VAL A 54 -25.36 0.52 21.44
N HIS A 55 -25.18 1.10 20.24
CA HIS A 55 -24.20 2.18 20.06
C HIS A 55 -24.61 3.44 20.80
N ARG A 56 -25.89 3.81 20.73
CA ARG A 56 -26.44 4.97 21.45
C ARG A 56 -26.25 4.84 22.96
N ARG A 57 -26.57 3.67 23.51
CA ARG A 57 -26.39 3.37 24.95
C ARG A 57 -24.94 3.41 25.38
N ILE A 58 -24.00 2.92 24.56
CA ILE A 58 -22.56 3.01 24.84
C ILE A 58 -22.11 4.48 24.88
N VAL A 59 -22.43 5.26 23.84
CA VAL A 59 -22.02 6.68 23.76
C VAL A 59 -22.64 7.47 24.89
N TYR A 60 -23.94 7.28 25.18
CA TYR A 60 -24.64 7.96 26.27
C TYR A 60 -24.00 7.59 27.63
N GLN A 61 -23.77 6.29 27.88
CA GLN A 61 -23.16 5.89 29.15
C GLN A 61 -21.74 6.40 29.32
N MET A 62 -20.96 6.44 28.23
CA MET A 62 -19.60 7.04 28.29
C MET A 62 -19.66 8.54 28.62
N ASN A 63 -20.67 9.26 28.13
CA ASN A 63 -20.92 10.66 28.48
C ASN A 63 -21.29 10.82 29.94
N GLU A 64 -22.23 10.00 30.46
CA GLU A 64 -22.62 10.00 31.89
C GLU A 64 -21.45 9.69 32.82
N MET A 65 -20.55 8.81 32.41
CA MET A 65 -19.30 8.50 33.12
C MET A 65 -18.26 9.63 33.01
N GLY A 66 -18.49 10.66 32.24
CA GLY A 66 -17.57 11.78 32.02
C GLY A 66 -16.28 11.39 31.30
N LEU A 67 -16.30 10.40 30.44
CA LEU A 67 -15.14 9.88 29.70
C LEU A 67 -14.78 10.76 28.49
N ARG A 68 -14.46 12.02 28.73
CA ARG A 68 -14.07 12.98 27.69
C ARG A 68 -12.59 12.87 27.36
N THR A 69 -12.16 13.48 26.26
CA THR A 69 -10.77 13.49 25.81
C THR A 69 -9.78 14.15 26.77
N ASP A 70 -10.26 15.03 27.65
CA ASP A 70 -9.47 15.65 28.71
C ASP A 70 -9.31 14.76 29.96
N ARG A 71 -9.94 13.59 29.99
CA ARG A 71 -9.87 12.60 31.06
C ARG A 71 -9.01 11.42 30.69
N GLY A 72 -8.55 10.66 31.70
CA GLY A 72 -7.81 9.41 31.50
C GLY A 72 -8.69 8.29 30.92
N TYR A 73 -8.03 7.32 30.31
CA TYR A 73 -8.70 6.11 29.83
C TYR A 73 -9.20 5.24 30.98
N VAL A 74 -10.28 4.52 30.73
CA VAL A 74 -10.80 3.49 31.64
C VAL A 74 -10.82 2.13 30.94
N LYS A 75 -10.80 1.04 31.70
CA LYS A 75 -10.94 -0.30 31.13
C LYS A 75 -12.27 -0.45 30.39
N CYS A 76 -12.24 -1.01 29.17
CA CYS A 76 -13.45 -1.26 28.40
C CYS A 76 -14.46 -2.10 29.18
N ALA A 77 -14.00 -3.04 29.99
CA ALA A 77 -14.85 -3.85 30.87
C ALA A 77 -15.72 -3.00 31.81
N ARG A 78 -15.25 -1.82 32.25
CA ARG A 78 -16.03 -0.89 33.08
C ARG A 78 -17.20 -0.30 32.30
N VAL A 79 -16.94 0.18 31.08
CA VAL A 79 -17.98 0.74 30.21
C VAL A 79 -19.01 -0.33 29.85
N VAL A 80 -18.54 -1.53 29.45
CA VAL A 80 -19.42 -2.66 29.12
C VAL A 80 -20.31 -3.04 30.32
N GLY A 81 -19.76 -3.11 31.53
CA GLY A 81 -20.49 -3.43 32.75
C GLY A 81 -21.57 -2.41 33.08
N GLU A 82 -21.28 -1.12 32.97
CA GLU A 82 -22.23 -0.03 33.23
C GLU A 82 -23.36 -0.03 32.18
N VAL A 83 -23.03 -0.21 30.91
CA VAL A 83 -24.03 -0.30 29.82
C VAL A 83 -24.93 -1.51 30.01
N MET A 84 -24.35 -2.66 30.30
CA MET A 84 -25.09 -3.91 30.50
C MET A 84 -26.03 -3.83 31.72
N GLY A 85 -25.54 -3.28 32.83
CA GLY A 85 -26.31 -3.19 34.06
C GLY A 85 -27.43 -2.16 34.03
N LYS A 86 -27.23 -1.04 33.35
CA LYS A 86 -28.17 0.10 33.37
C LYS A 86 -29.07 0.22 32.16
N LEU A 87 -28.58 -0.09 30.98
CA LEU A 87 -29.27 0.29 29.73
C LEU A 87 -29.53 -0.86 28.77
N HIS A 88 -28.61 -1.85 28.70
CA HIS A 88 -28.66 -2.86 27.64
C HIS A 88 -28.54 -4.28 28.21
N PRO A 89 -29.65 -4.96 28.52
CA PRO A 89 -29.69 -6.27 29.21
C PRO A 89 -29.35 -7.43 28.26
N HIS A 90 -28.17 -7.40 27.63
CA HIS A 90 -27.67 -8.39 26.70
C HIS A 90 -26.24 -8.83 27.06
N GLY A 91 -25.72 -9.84 26.35
CA GLY A 91 -24.39 -10.38 26.64
C GLY A 91 -23.26 -9.32 26.48
N ASP A 92 -22.32 -9.35 27.39
CA ASP A 92 -21.16 -8.44 27.46
C ASP A 92 -20.30 -8.47 26.17
N ALA A 93 -20.18 -9.64 25.54
CA ALA A 93 -19.43 -9.78 24.28
C ALA A 93 -20.03 -8.90 23.16
N SER A 94 -21.38 -8.87 23.03
CA SER A 94 -22.04 -8.06 22.01
C SER A 94 -21.86 -6.55 22.21
N ILE A 95 -21.84 -6.11 23.47
CA ILE A 95 -21.59 -4.71 23.83
C ILE A 95 -20.12 -4.36 23.56
N TYR A 96 -19.20 -5.26 23.94
CA TYR A 96 -17.77 -5.05 23.68
C TYR A 96 -17.45 -5.00 22.20
N ASP A 97 -18.00 -5.91 21.38
CA ASP A 97 -17.81 -5.91 19.93
C ASP A 97 -18.30 -4.61 19.28
N ALA A 98 -19.43 -4.08 19.75
CA ALA A 98 -19.95 -2.79 19.29
C ALA A 98 -18.99 -1.63 19.67
N LEU A 99 -18.51 -1.62 20.90
CA LEU A 99 -17.52 -0.63 21.39
C LEU A 99 -16.22 -0.71 20.58
N VAL A 100 -15.71 -1.92 20.36
CA VAL A 100 -14.50 -2.15 19.54
C VAL A 100 -14.66 -1.58 18.14
N ARG A 101 -15.78 -1.86 17.46
CA ARG A 101 -16.01 -1.33 16.11
C ARG A 101 -16.00 0.19 16.07
N MET A 102 -16.56 0.86 17.09
CA MET A 102 -16.54 2.31 17.19
C MET A 102 -15.15 2.91 17.40
N ALA A 103 -14.17 2.10 17.82
CA ALA A 103 -12.78 2.51 17.99
C ALA A 103 -11.89 2.21 16.76
N GLN A 104 -12.36 1.40 15.79
CA GLN A 104 -11.54 0.95 14.67
C GLN A 104 -11.51 1.96 13.52
N PRO A 105 -10.34 2.53 13.17
CA PRO A 105 -10.22 3.53 12.08
C PRO A 105 -10.39 2.92 10.68
N PHE A 106 -10.34 1.59 10.56
CA PHE A 106 -10.62 0.86 9.33
C PHE A 106 -12.11 0.43 9.21
N SER A 107 -12.89 0.53 10.28
CA SER A 107 -14.34 0.27 10.30
C SER A 107 -15.17 1.53 10.23
N MET A 108 -14.71 2.61 10.87
CA MET A 108 -15.39 3.90 10.99
C MET A 108 -14.65 4.97 10.21
N ARG A 109 -15.35 5.76 9.40
CA ARG A 109 -14.75 6.91 8.71
C ARG A 109 -14.37 8.03 9.69
N LEU A 110 -15.16 8.15 10.75
CA LEU A 110 -14.91 9.01 11.90
C LEU A 110 -15.12 8.19 13.18
N PRO A 111 -14.06 7.63 13.78
CA PRO A 111 -14.16 6.83 15.00
C PRO A 111 -14.81 7.60 16.15
N LEU A 112 -15.63 6.90 16.92
CA LEU A 112 -16.38 7.46 18.06
C LEU A 112 -15.74 7.11 19.40
N VAL A 113 -14.89 6.13 19.45
CA VAL A 113 -14.18 5.72 20.67
C VAL A 113 -12.68 5.88 20.42
N ASP A 114 -12.02 6.53 21.36
CA ASP A 114 -10.56 6.59 21.44
C ASP A 114 -10.09 5.41 22.30
N GLY A 115 -9.46 4.44 21.62
CA GLY A 115 -9.06 3.16 22.21
C GLY A 115 -7.56 3.07 22.45
N HIS A 116 -7.19 2.51 23.61
CA HIS A 116 -5.80 2.20 23.96
C HIS A 116 -5.62 0.69 24.18
N GLY A 117 -4.75 0.10 23.38
CA GLY A 117 -4.51 -1.35 23.34
C GLY A 117 -4.76 -1.96 21.96
N ASN A 118 -4.99 -3.27 21.91
CA ASN A 118 -5.32 -3.99 20.68
C ASN A 118 -6.84 -4.04 20.47
N PHE A 119 -7.34 -3.31 19.49
CA PHE A 119 -8.74 -3.29 19.04
C PHE A 119 -8.95 -4.08 17.75
N GLY A 120 -8.06 -5.02 17.43
CA GLY A 120 -8.16 -5.86 16.25
C GLY A 120 -7.49 -5.28 15.01
N SER A 121 -7.42 -6.08 13.97
CA SER A 121 -6.88 -5.74 12.65
C SER A 121 -7.95 -5.75 11.57
N LEU A 122 -7.65 -5.14 10.44
CA LEU A 122 -8.49 -5.26 9.24
C LEU A 122 -8.56 -6.74 8.82
N GLY A 123 -9.77 -7.26 8.65
CA GLY A 123 -10.01 -8.65 8.27
C GLY A 123 -10.14 -9.63 9.44
N ASN A 124 -9.83 -9.17 10.67
CA ASN A 124 -9.99 -9.95 11.91
C ASN A 124 -9.01 -11.13 12.07
N ASP A 125 -7.87 -11.06 11.42
CA ASP A 125 -6.78 -12.05 11.60
C ASP A 125 -6.14 -11.91 13.00
N ASP A 126 -6.02 -10.67 13.49
CA ASP A 126 -5.70 -10.38 14.88
C ASP A 126 -6.95 -9.84 15.58
N PRO A 127 -7.67 -10.67 16.35
CA PRO A 127 -8.88 -10.24 17.05
C PRO A 127 -8.54 -9.25 18.17
N PRO A 128 -9.52 -8.42 18.59
CA PRO A 128 -9.32 -7.50 19.70
C PRO A 128 -8.97 -8.26 20.99
N ALA A 129 -8.10 -7.68 21.80
CA ALA A 129 -7.78 -8.21 23.11
C ALA A 129 -9.02 -8.18 24.04
N ALA A 130 -9.08 -9.06 25.02
CA ALA A 130 -10.21 -9.09 25.95
C ALA A 130 -10.39 -7.74 26.66
N MET A 131 -11.64 -7.35 26.92
CA MET A 131 -12.05 -6.04 27.46
C MET A 131 -11.39 -5.63 28.80
N ARG A 132 -10.81 -6.59 29.53
CA ARG A 132 -10.04 -6.34 30.75
C ARG A 132 -8.65 -5.75 30.47
N TYR A 133 -8.13 -5.89 29.25
CA TYR A 133 -6.82 -5.35 28.83
C TYR A 133 -6.96 -4.00 28.11
N THR A 134 -7.95 -3.88 27.22
CA THR A 134 -8.18 -2.65 26.45
C THR A 134 -8.76 -1.55 27.31
N GLU A 135 -8.45 -0.31 26.95
CA GLU A 135 -8.95 0.90 27.60
C GLU A 135 -9.58 1.82 26.58
N CYS A 136 -10.54 2.63 27.02
CA CYS A 136 -11.26 3.53 26.13
C CYS A 136 -11.68 4.83 26.81
N ARG A 137 -11.95 5.82 26.00
CA ARG A 137 -12.67 7.06 26.29
C ARG A 137 -13.39 7.52 25.03
N MET A 138 -14.22 8.55 25.13
CA MET A 138 -14.85 9.14 23.94
C MET A 138 -13.80 9.76 23.04
N ALA A 139 -13.93 9.59 21.73
CA ALA A 139 -13.16 10.36 20.75
C ALA A 139 -13.62 11.83 20.75
N ASP A 140 -12.78 12.75 20.28
CA ASP A 140 -13.11 14.20 20.33
C ASP A 140 -14.40 14.55 19.56
N ALA A 141 -14.62 13.89 18.41
CA ALA A 141 -15.84 14.06 17.62
C ALA A 141 -17.10 13.50 18.31
N THR A 142 -16.96 12.58 19.26
CA THR A 142 -18.11 11.94 19.91
C THR A 142 -18.80 12.85 20.91
N SER A 143 -18.06 13.82 21.49
CA SER A 143 -18.67 14.84 22.33
C SER A 143 -19.75 15.64 21.60
N LEU A 144 -19.63 15.79 20.29
CA LEU A 144 -20.63 16.45 19.44
C LEU A 144 -21.93 15.63 19.28
N MET A 145 -21.88 14.32 19.53
CA MET A 145 -23.08 13.48 19.49
C MET A 145 -23.95 13.67 20.73
N THR A 146 -23.34 14.04 21.86
CA THR A 146 -24.03 14.20 23.16
C THR A 146 -24.05 15.66 23.64
N GLU A 147 -23.57 16.59 22.82
CA GLU A 147 -23.52 18.00 23.17
C GLU A 147 -24.90 18.52 23.57
N SER A 148 -24.98 19.15 24.74
CA SER A 148 -26.21 19.74 25.30
C SER A 148 -27.34 18.74 25.55
N ILE A 149 -27.05 17.46 25.78
CA ILE A 149 -28.06 16.42 26.06
C ILE A 149 -28.83 16.69 27.35
N ASP A 150 -28.22 17.39 28.30
CA ASP A 150 -28.79 17.84 29.58
C ASP A 150 -29.61 19.13 29.49
N GLU A 151 -29.74 19.72 28.30
CA GLU A 151 -30.47 20.96 28.02
C GLU A 151 -31.86 20.69 27.38
N ASP A 152 -32.50 19.59 27.71
CA ASP A 152 -33.82 19.17 27.19
C ASP A 152 -33.91 19.11 25.64
N THR A 153 -32.79 18.75 25.00
CA THR A 153 -32.65 18.75 23.53
C THR A 153 -33.31 17.58 22.85
N VAL A 154 -33.47 16.45 23.55
CA VAL A 154 -34.01 15.19 23.04
C VAL A 154 -34.92 14.54 24.08
N ASP A 155 -35.80 13.64 23.62
CA ASP A 155 -36.68 12.90 24.49
C ASP A 155 -35.97 11.75 25.19
N PHE A 156 -36.37 11.44 26.39
CA PHE A 156 -35.91 10.33 27.21
C PHE A 156 -37.03 9.35 27.50
N THR A 157 -36.72 8.06 27.42
CA THR A 157 -37.63 6.98 27.81
C THR A 157 -37.07 6.21 29.02
N ALA A 158 -37.91 5.43 29.70
CA ALA A 158 -37.45 4.53 30.72
C ALA A 158 -36.61 3.41 30.11
N ASN A 159 -35.56 2.98 30.84
CA ASN A 159 -34.79 1.79 30.48
C ASN A 159 -35.64 0.50 30.69
N TYR A 160 -35.04 -0.67 30.50
CA TYR A 160 -35.69 -1.99 30.54
C TYR A 160 -36.32 -2.33 31.91
N ASP A 161 -35.83 -1.77 33.02
CA ASP A 161 -36.33 -2.02 34.39
C ASP A 161 -37.06 -0.84 35.02
N GLY A 162 -37.10 0.31 34.31
CA GLY A 162 -37.74 1.55 34.77
C GLY A 162 -36.98 2.32 35.81
N GLN A 163 -35.76 1.94 36.14
CA GLN A 163 -34.93 2.61 37.16
C GLN A 163 -34.10 3.77 36.62
N GLU A 164 -33.70 3.68 35.36
CA GLU A 164 -32.89 4.70 34.66
C GLU A 164 -33.65 5.24 33.44
N ARG A 165 -33.14 6.33 32.88
CA ARG A 165 -33.66 6.89 31.63
C ARG A 165 -32.60 6.88 30.56
N GLU A 166 -33.01 6.59 29.34
CA GLU A 166 -32.12 6.61 28.17
C GLU A 166 -32.67 7.55 27.08
N PRO A 167 -31.80 8.18 26.27
CA PRO A 167 -32.26 9.05 25.19
C PRO A 167 -32.85 8.24 24.04
N VAL A 168 -33.96 8.70 23.48
CA VAL A 168 -34.59 8.11 22.30
C VAL A 168 -33.68 8.27 21.07
N ALA A 169 -33.03 9.43 20.94
CA ALA A 169 -31.99 9.72 19.97
C ALA A 169 -30.96 10.67 20.60
N LEU A 170 -29.73 10.70 20.08
CA LEU A 170 -28.71 11.68 20.51
C LEU A 170 -28.91 13.01 19.79
N PRO A 171 -28.46 14.15 20.39
CA PRO A 171 -28.53 15.48 19.77
C PRO A 171 -27.80 15.62 18.44
N ALA A 172 -26.76 14.82 18.20
CA ALA A 172 -26.02 14.63 16.94
C ALA A 172 -25.71 15.93 16.18
N ALA A 173 -24.59 16.61 16.51
CA ALA A 173 -24.20 17.86 15.87
C ALA A 173 -23.67 17.68 14.43
N TYR A 174 -23.57 16.46 13.93
CA TYR A 174 -23.24 16.16 12.54
C TYR A 174 -24.00 14.91 12.06
N PRO A 175 -24.23 14.72 10.73
CA PRO A 175 -25.02 13.61 10.18
C PRO A 175 -24.25 12.29 10.23
N ASN A 176 -24.16 11.69 11.41
CA ASN A 176 -23.36 10.51 11.69
C ASN A 176 -23.76 9.29 10.84
N LEU A 177 -25.04 9.13 10.51
CA LEU A 177 -25.48 8.02 9.67
C LEU A 177 -24.81 8.03 8.30
N LEU A 178 -24.71 9.16 7.66
CA LEU A 178 -24.03 9.30 6.37
C LEU A 178 -22.53 9.24 6.53
N VAL A 179 -21.96 9.83 7.57
CA VAL A 179 -20.50 9.90 7.77
C VAL A 179 -19.93 8.51 8.03
N ASN A 180 -20.50 7.75 8.94
CA ASN A 180 -19.99 6.42 9.33
C ASN A 180 -20.68 5.25 8.66
N GLY A 181 -21.83 5.49 8.04
CA GLY A 181 -22.65 4.42 7.50
C GLY A 181 -23.26 3.52 8.57
N ALA A 182 -23.93 2.48 8.14
CA ALA A 182 -24.46 1.45 9.01
C ALA A 182 -24.63 0.14 8.25
N SER A 183 -24.48 -0.98 8.93
CA SER A 183 -24.77 -2.30 8.37
C SER A 183 -25.51 -3.14 9.41
N GLY A 184 -26.59 -3.81 9.02
CA GLY A 184 -27.39 -4.62 9.92
C GLY A 184 -28.34 -5.55 9.20
N ILE A 185 -28.59 -6.73 9.78
CA ILE A 185 -29.50 -7.73 9.25
C ILE A 185 -30.65 -7.87 10.23
N ALA A 186 -31.83 -7.48 9.79
CA ALA A 186 -33.08 -7.65 10.52
C ALA A 186 -33.92 -8.82 9.95
N VAL A 187 -35.11 -9.05 10.48
CA VAL A 187 -36.04 -10.03 9.94
C VAL A 187 -36.75 -9.40 8.72
N GLY A 188 -36.60 -10.03 7.57
CA GLY A 188 -37.25 -9.57 6.31
C GLY A 188 -36.60 -8.35 5.65
N MET A 189 -35.60 -7.73 6.27
CA MET A 189 -34.89 -6.57 5.72
C MET A 189 -33.45 -6.47 6.24
N ALA A 190 -32.60 -5.73 5.50
CA ALA A 190 -31.25 -5.44 5.92
C ALA A 190 -30.92 -3.99 5.60
N THR A 191 -29.99 -3.40 6.31
CA THR A 191 -29.39 -2.11 5.97
C THR A 191 -27.91 -2.30 5.66
N ASN A 192 -27.40 -1.58 4.66
CA ASN A 192 -25.99 -1.54 4.32
C ASN A 192 -25.68 -0.18 3.67
N MET A 193 -25.30 0.78 4.51
CA MET A 193 -25.01 2.14 4.11
C MET A 193 -23.50 2.36 4.11
N PRO A 194 -22.91 2.83 3.01
CA PRO A 194 -21.49 3.13 2.98
C PRO A 194 -21.17 4.43 3.73
N PRO A 195 -19.96 4.56 4.31
CA PRO A 195 -19.45 5.79 4.90
C PRO A 195 -19.19 6.88 3.86
N HIS A 196 -19.24 8.16 4.29
CA HIS A 196 -18.98 9.32 3.46
C HIS A 196 -18.03 10.31 4.14
N ASN A 197 -17.49 11.23 3.37
CA ASN A 197 -16.63 12.28 3.88
C ASN A 197 -17.43 13.32 4.68
N LEU A 198 -17.00 13.61 5.92
CA LEU A 198 -17.68 14.55 6.80
C LEU A 198 -17.82 15.94 6.18
N GLY A 199 -16.75 16.45 5.59
CA GLY A 199 -16.74 17.79 4.96
C GLY A 199 -17.73 17.89 3.81
N GLU A 200 -17.79 16.84 2.96
CA GLU A 200 -18.69 16.76 1.82
C GLU A 200 -20.15 16.68 2.25
N VAL A 201 -20.46 15.79 3.20
CA VAL A 201 -21.85 15.65 3.72
C VAL A 201 -22.33 16.94 4.39
N ILE A 202 -21.49 17.59 5.20
CA ILE A 202 -21.82 18.87 5.81
C ILE A 202 -22.00 19.96 4.74
N ALA A 203 -21.18 19.98 3.70
CA ALA A 203 -21.34 20.94 2.61
C ALA A 203 -22.68 20.77 1.88
N ALA A 204 -23.10 19.53 1.63
CA ALA A 204 -24.42 19.21 1.07
C ALA A 204 -25.55 19.61 2.02
N ALA A 205 -25.46 19.30 3.32
CA ALA A 205 -26.45 19.69 4.33
C ALA A 205 -26.61 21.23 4.39
N ARG A 206 -25.49 21.97 4.40
CA ARG A 206 -25.50 23.44 4.37
C ARG A 206 -26.05 24.01 3.07
N HIS A 207 -25.83 23.32 1.95
CA HIS A 207 -26.45 23.71 0.68
C HIS A 207 -27.96 23.52 0.77
N LEU A 208 -28.44 22.41 1.30
CA LEU A 208 -29.87 22.11 1.47
C LEU A 208 -30.56 23.09 2.45
N ILE A 209 -29.86 23.51 3.52
CA ILE A 209 -30.37 24.58 4.41
C ILE A 209 -30.69 25.87 3.64
N ARG A 210 -29.81 26.25 2.70
CA ARG A 210 -29.94 27.48 1.90
C ARG A 210 -30.90 27.32 0.72
N HIS A 211 -30.98 26.11 0.17
CA HIS A 211 -31.76 25.75 -1.00
C HIS A 211 -32.62 24.51 -0.72
N PRO A 212 -33.72 24.62 0.02
CA PRO A 212 -34.53 23.44 0.45
C PRO A 212 -35.08 22.59 -0.70
N HIS A 213 -35.22 23.18 -1.89
CA HIS A 213 -35.69 22.51 -3.09
C HIS A 213 -34.54 22.04 -4.02
N ALA A 214 -33.30 22.00 -3.54
CA ALA A 214 -32.18 21.47 -4.31
C ALA A 214 -32.46 20.03 -4.76
N ASP A 215 -32.14 19.75 -6.02
CA ASP A 215 -32.24 18.44 -6.60
C ASP A 215 -31.03 17.54 -6.22
N LEU A 216 -31.13 16.26 -6.57
CA LEU A 216 -30.06 15.30 -6.28
C LEU A 216 -28.74 15.70 -6.95
N GLU A 217 -28.78 16.22 -8.17
CA GLU A 217 -27.55 16.59 -8.92
C GLU A 217 -26.81 17.75 -8.24
N ALA A 218 -27.52 18.70 -7.68
CA ALA A 218 -26.91 19.78 -6.90
C ALA A 218 -26.23 19.24 -5.62
N LEU A 219 -26.84 18.26 -4.95
CA LEU A 219 -26.26 17.61 -3.76
C LEU A 219 -25.04 16.75 -4.11
N MET A 220 -25.09 16.02 -5.22
CA MET A 220 -23.97 15.17 -5.68
C MET A 220 -22.72 15.96 -6.08
N ARG A 221 -22.82 17.25 -6.35
CA ARG A 221 -21.65 18.13 -6.52
C ARG A 221 -20.82 18.26 -5.25
N PHE A 222 -21.45 18.09 -4.09
CA PHE A 222 -20.78 18.11 -2.78
C PHE A 222 -20.46 16.71 -2.30
N VAL A 223 -21.34 15.73 -2.53
CA VAL A 223 -21.16 14.32 -2.15
C VAL A 223 -21.14 13.46 -3.41
N PRO A 224 -20.01 13.40 -4.13
CA PRO A 224 -19.95 12.67 -5.40
C PRO A 224 -20.03 11.16 -5.24
N GLY A 225 -19.79 10.65 -4.03
CA GLY A 225 -19.86 9.23 -3.71
C GLY A 225 -19.36 8.90 -2.31
N PRO A 226 -19.44 7.64 -1.90
CA PRO A 226 -18.92 7.17 -0.62
C PRO A 226 -17.42 7.47 -0.44
N ASP A 227 -16.99 7.59 0.81
CA ASP A 227 -15.60 7.77 1.21
C ASP A 227 -15.24 6.76 2.30
N LEU A 228 -14.61 5.67 1.87
CA LEU A 228 -14.41 4.49 2.69
C LEU A 228 -13.23 4.65 3.66
N PRO A 229 -13.30 4.12 4.88
CA PRO A 229 -12.23 4.20 5.87
C PRO A 229 -10.88 3.68 5.37
N THR A 230 -10.89 2.61 4.57
CA THR A 230 -9.70 1.95 4.02
C THR A 230 -9.23 2.53 2.68
N GLY A 231 -9.86 3.60 2.17
CA GLY A 231 -9.53 4.15 0.86
C GLY A 231 -10.01 3.27 -0.30
N GLY A 232 -9.10 2.93 -1.19
CA GLY A 232 -9.41 2.14 -2.39
C GLY A 232 -9.99 2.98 -3.53
N ARG A 233 -10.39 2.30 -4.59
CA ARG A 233 -10.92 2.91 -5.81
C ARG A 233 -12.33 2.41 -6.08
N ILE A 234 -13.30 3.29 -6.11
CA ILE A 234 -14.66 2.98 -6.54
C ILE A 234 -14.72 3.05 -8.06
N VAL A 235 -15.29 2.01 -8.67
CA VAL A 235 -15.40 1.89 -10.12
C VAL A 235 -16.89 1.78 -10.52
N GLY A 236 -17.33 2.71 -11.37
CA GLY A 236 -18.70 2.80 -11.82
C GLY A 236 -19.58 3.60 -10.84
N LEU A 237 -20.00 4.80 -11.26
CA LEU A 237 -20.74 5.73 -10.40
C LEU A 237 -22.27 5.65 -10.56
N SER A 238 -22.76 4.94 -11.59
CA SER A 238 -24.22 4.83 -11.85
C SER A 238 -24.99 4.24 -10.68
N GLY A 239 -24.49 3.14 -10.10
CA GLY A 239 -25.17 2.51 -8.95
C GLY A 239 -25.12 3.35 -7.67
N ILE A 240 -24.20 4.31 -7.55
CA ILE A 240 -24.19 5.30 -6.48
C ILE A 240 -25.32 6.32 -6.72
N LYS A 241 -25.47 6.78 -7.96
CA LYS A 241 -26.58 7.69 -8.31
C LYS A 241 -27.93 7.05 -8.02
N ASP A 242 -28.12 5.77 -8.43
CA ASP A 242 -29.32 5.01 -8.14
C ASP A 242 -29.61 4.90 -6.62
N ALA A 243 -28.55 4.63 -5.83
CA ALA A 243 -28.67 4.55 -4.38
C ALA A 243 -28.99 5.90 -3.73
N TYR A 244 -28.44 6.99 -4.25
CA TYR A 244 -28.72 8.33 -3.75
C TYR A 244 -30.13 8.80 -4.12
N GLU A 245 -30.68 8.31 -5.22
CA GLU A 245 -32.05 8.60 -5.63
C GLU A 245 -33.08 7.73 -4.90
N ASN A 246 -32.84 6.40 -4.86
CA ASN A 246 -33.86 5.42 -4.45
C ASN A 246 -33.47 4.63 -3.18
N GLY A 247 -32.36 4.93 -2.57
CA GLY A 247 -31.85 4.20 -1.41
C GLY A 247 -31.25 2.83 -1.71
N ARG A 248 -31.18 2.39 -2.98
CA ARG A 248 -30.65 1.08 -3.38
C ARG A 248 -29.76 1.19 -4.61
N GLY A 249 -28.61 0.50 -4.57
CA GLY A 249 -27.67 0.47 -5.68
C GLY A 249 -26.47 -0.42 -5.37
N SER A 250 -25.49 -0.41 -6.25
CA SER A 250 -24.24 -1.13 -6.00
C SER A 250 -23.08 -0.49 -6.74
N PHE A 251 -21.88 -0.62 -6.20
CA PHE A 251 -20.64 -0.19 -6.84
C PHE A 251 -19.53 -1.21 -6.57
N LYS A 252 -18.48 -1.15 -7.37
CA LYS A 252 -17.30 -1.98 -7.17
C LYS A 252 -16.19 -1.19 -6.48
N ILE A 253 -15.48 -1.86 -5.59
CA ILE A 253 -14.32 -1.32 -4.90
C ILE A 253 -13.11 -2.12 -5.33
N ARG A 254 -12.07 -1.45 -5.85
CA ARG A 254 -10.79 -2.05 -6.20
C ARG A 254 -9.72 -1.64 -5.21
N ALA A 255 -8.81 -2.56 -4.96
CA ALA A 255 -7.56 -2.29 -4.25
C ALA A 255 -6.73 -1.22 -4.97
N THR A 256 -5.99 -0.42 -4.22
CA THR A 256 -4.95 0.47 -4.77
C THR A 256 -3.65 -0.30 -4.86
N VAL A 257 -3.13 -0.42 -6.10
CA VAL A 257 -1.95 -1.22 -6.41
C VAL A 257 -0.97 -0.41 -7.25
N ALA A 258 0.32 -0.50 -6.90
CA ALA A 258 1.43 0.02 -7.68
C ALA A 258 2.32 -1.12 -8.18
N VAL A 259 2.91 -0.96 -9.36
CA VAL A 259 3.95 -1.87 -9.88
C VAL A 259 5.31 -1.33 -9.43
N GLU A 260 6.03 -2.08 -8.62
CA GLU A 260 7.34 -1.69 -8.09
C GLU A 260 8.39 -2.77 -8.39
N ASN A 261 9.66 -2.38 -8.41
CA ASN A 261 10.77 -3.32 -8.39
C ASN A 261 10.97 -3.80 -6.94
N VAL A 262 10.54 -5.02 -6.64
CA VAL A 262 10.65 -5.61 -5.29
C VAL A 262 12.07 -6.09 -5.01
N THR A 263 12.75 -6.56 -6.05
CA THR A 263 14.18 -6.89 -6.04
C THR A 263 14.82 -6.33 -7.32
N ALA A 264 16.15 -6.34 -7.41
CA ALA A 264 16.87 -5.93 -8.63
C ALA A 264 16.43 -6.67 -9.91
N ARG A 265 15.80 -7.85 -9.74
CA ARG A 265 15.42 -8.74 -10.84
C ARG A 265 13.92 -9.04 -10.95
N ARG A 266 13.10 -8.61 -9.99
CA ARG A 266 11.68 -8.95 -9.94
C ARG A 266 10.81 -7.72 -9.73
N LYS A 267 9.78 -7.62 -10.56
CA LYS A 267 8.68 -6.72 -10.35
C LYS A 267 7.66 -7.34 -9.41
N GLY A 268 6.95 -6.52 -8.67
CA GLY A 268 5.86 -6.94 -7.82
C GLY A 268 4.72 -5.95 -7.88
N LEU A 269 3.56 -6.42 -7.47
CA LEU A 269 2.37 -5.62 -7.22
C LEU A 269 2.33 -5.29 -5.74
N VAL A 270 2.46 -4.03 -5.41
CA VAL A 270 2.40 -3.53 -4.04
C VAL A 270 1.02 -2.96 -3.79
N VAL A 271 0.26 -3.65 -2.92
CA VAL A 271 -1.10 -3.26 -2.52
C VAL A 271 -0.99 -2.41 -1.26
N THR A 272 -1.49 -1.19 -1.32
CA THR A 272 -1.48 -0.23 -0.21
C THR A 272 -2.87 0.00 0.39
N GLU A 273 -3.93 -0.32 -0.36
CA GLU A 273 -5.30 -0.22 0.10
C GLU A 273 -6.11 -1.39 -0.43
N LEU A 274 -6.97 -1.96 0.39
CA LEU A 274 -7.88 -3.05 0.04
C LEU A 274 -9.33 -2.57 0.04
N PRO A 275 -10.24 -3.28 -0.64
CA PRO A 275 -11.67 -3.02 -0.56
C PRO A 275 -12.15 -2.99 0.90
N PHE A 276 -13.11 -2.12 1.18
CA PHE A 276 -13.70 -1.97 2.50
C PHE A 276 -14.19 -3.33 3.04
N THR A 277 -13.84 -3.65 4.29
CA THR A 277 -14.11 -4.92 4.99
C THR A 277 -13.30 -6.14 4.51
N VAL A 278 -12.36 -5.97 3.58
CA VAL A 278 -11.47 -7.04 3.12
C VAL A 278 -10.11 -6.91 3.81
N GLY A 279 -9.69 -7.95 4.49
CA GLY A 279 -8.37 -8.06 5.09
C GLY A 279 -7.34 -8.72 4.16
N PRO A 280 -6.04 -8.49 4.39
CA PRO A 280 -4.95 -9.07 3.59
C PRO A 280 -4.97 -10.61 3.62
N GLU A 281 -5.33 -11.23 4.74
CA GLU A 281 -5.40 -12.67 4.93
C GLU A 281 -6.38 -13.35 3.95
N LYS A 282 -7.53 -12.73 3.68
CA LYS A 282 -8.50 -13.24 2.69
C LYS A 282 -7.93 -13.24 1.29
N VAL A 283 -7.20 -12.17 0.94
CA VAL A 283 -6.55 -12.03 -0.38
C VAL A 283 -5.44 -13.08 -0.51
N ILE A 284 -4.58 -13.21 0.48
CA ILE A 284 -3.48 -14.19 0.53
C ILE A 284 -4.02 -15.62 0.41
N ALA A 285 -5.02 -15.97 1.22
CA ALA A 285 -5.65 -17.30 1.20
C ALA A 285 -6.24 -17.61 -0.18
N LYS A 286 -6.94 -16.64 -0.80
CA LYS A 286 -7.53 -16.82 -2.12
C LYS A 286 -6.48 -16.96 -3.22
N ILE A 287 -5.41 -16.17 -3.19
CA ILE A 287 -4.28 -16.29 -4.11
C ILE A 287 -3.65 -17.68 -3.99
N LYS A 288 -3.38 -18.15 -2.77
CA LYS A 288 -2.80 -19.48 -2.51
C LYS A 288 -3.66 -20.60 -3.10
N ASP A 289 -4.98 -20.53 -2.90
CA ASP A 289 -5.93 -21.50 -3.45
C ASP A 289 -5.91 -21.51 -5.00
N LEU A 290 -5.94 -20.32 -5.61
CA LEU A 290 -5.95 -20.16 -7.07
C LEU A 290 -4.63 -20.57 -7.72
N VAL A 291 -3.50 -20.28 -7.11
CA VAL A 291 -2.17 -20.74 -7.57
C VAL A 291 -2.04 -22.26 -7.42
N GLY A 292 -2.47 -22.81 -6.29
CA GLY A 292 -2.49 -24.25 -6.06
C GLY A 292 -3.36 -25.02 -7.05
N SER A 293 -4.52 -24.47 -7.40
CA SER A 293 -5.43 -25.02 -8.42
C SER A 293 -5.04 -24.68 -9.88
N LYS A 294 -3.93 -24.00 -10.10
CA LYS A 294 -3.41 -23.54 -11.41
C LYS A 294 -4.36 -22.60 -12.19
N LYS A 295 -5.33 -21.98 -11.51
CA LYS A 295 -6.25 -20.99 -12.10
C LYS A 295 -5.64 -19.60 -12.20
N LEU A 296 -4.64 -19.30 -11.38
CA LEU A 296 -3.87 -18.07 -11.39
C LEU A 296 -2.39 -18.41 -11.57
N GLN A 297 -1.76 -17.77 -12.55
CA GLN A 297 -0.36 -17.99 -12.90
C GLN A 297 0.43 -16.67 -12.78
N GLY A 298 1.75 -16.76 -12.80
CA GLY A 298 2.61 -15.58 -12.79
C GLY A 298 2.97 -15.04 -11.41
N ILE A 299 2.50 -15.65 -10.32
CA ILE A 299 2.85 -15.25 -8.97
C ILE A 299 4.00 -16.11 -8.45
N ALA A 300 5.07 -15.48 -7.97
CA ALA A 300 6.22 -16.13 -7.37
C ALA A 300 6.05 -16.27 -5.85
N ASP A 301 5.67 -15.20 -5.17
CA ASP A 301 5.50 -15.16 -3.71
C ASP A 301 4.50 -14.06 -3.32
N VAL A 302 3.97 -14.14 -2.10
CA VAL A 302 3.09 -13.12 -1.51
C VAL A 302 3.53 -12.87 -0.08
N LYS A 303 3.88 -11.61 0.23
CA LYS A 303 4.39 -11.19 1.54
C LYS A 303 3.52 -10.07 2.10
N ASP A 304 3.08 -10.24 3.33
CA ASP A 304 2.48 -9.15 4.09
C ASP A 304 3.57 -8.42 4.88
N LEU A 305 3.81 -7.17 4.50
CA LEU A 305 4.77 -6.26 5.13
C LEU A 305 4.06 -5.10 5.83
N THR A 306 2.79 -5.30 6.19
CA THR A 306 1.97 -4.32 6.90
C THR A 306 2.58 -3.99 8.26
N ASP A 307 2.76 -2.72 8.55
CA ASP A 307 3.23 -2.22 9.83
C ASP A 307 2.47 -0.95 10.27
N ARG A 308 2.68 -0.52 11.51
CA ARG A 308 2.00 0.67 12.05
C ARG A 308 2.52 2.00 11.47
N ALA A 309 3.73 2.03 10.95
CA ALA A 309 4.36 3.24 10.44
C ALA A 309 3.94 3.51 8.99
N HIS A 310 3.85 2.47 8.17
CA HIS A 310 3.60 2.57 6.74
C HIS A 310 2.17 2.13 6.33
N GLY A 311 1.40 1.55 7.26
CA GLY A 311 0.08 1.01 6.98
C GLY A 311 0.11 -0.31 6.21
N LEU A 312 -0.96 -0.59 5.46
CA LEU A 312 -1.09 -1.80 4.66
C LEU A 312 -0.03 -1.84 3.54
N ARG A 313 0.75 -2.91 3.49
CA ARG A 313 1.71 -3.19 2.43
C ARG A 313 1.76 -4.68 2.11
N LEU A 314 0.90 -5.12 1.21
CA LEU A 314 0.89 -6.49 0.70
C LEU A 314 1.66 -6.53 -0.62
N VAL A 315 2.76 -7.30 -0.67
CA VAL A 315 3.64 -7.42 -1.82
C VAL A 315 3.39 -8.75 -2.51
N ILE A 316 2.96 -8.71 -3.77
CA ILE A 316 2.74 -9.88 -4.62
C ILE A 316 3.86 -9.90 -5.65
N GLU A 317 4.84 -10.78 -5.47
CA GLU A 317 5.98 -10.91 -6.38
C GLU A 317 5.56 -11.62 -7.67
N ILE A 318 5.90 -11.05 -8.81
CA ILE A 318 5.58 -11.61 -10.13
C ILE A 318 6.74 -12.47 -10.61
N LYS A 319 6.44 -13.63 -11.19
CA LYS A 319 7.43 -14.47 -11.85
C LYS A 319 7.99 -13.78 -13.08
N ASN A 320 9.28 -13.92 -13.32
CA ASN A 320 9.91 -13.45 -14.55
C ASN A 320 9.18 -14.04 -15.77
N GLY A 321 9.00 -13.23 -16.80
CA GLY A 321 8.25 -13.64 -17.99
C GLY A 321 6.75 -13.39 -17.95
N PHE A 322 6.22 -12.80 -16.86
CA PHE A 322 4.82 -12.41 -16.77
C PHE A 322 4.68 -10.88 -16.71
N HIS A 323 3.62 -10.38 -17.33
CA HIS A 323 3.28 -8.95 -17.30
C HIS A 323 2.51 -8.62 -16.01
N PRO A 324 3.02 -7.74 -15.14
CA PRO A 324 2.37 -7.39 -13.88
C PRO A 324 0.94 -6.90 -14.06
N GLU A 325 0.68 -6.10 -15.10
CA GLU A 325 -0.62 -5.52 -15.39
C GLU A 325 -1.65 -6.59 -15.77
N ALA A 326 -1.24 -7.61 -16.52
CA ALA A 326 -2.10 -8.73 -16.90
C ALA A 326 -2.42 -9.62 -15.69
N VAL A 327 -1.44 -9.84 -14.80
CA VAL A 327 -1.64 -10.57 -13.54
C VAL A 327 -2.57 -9.77 -12.62
N LEU A 328 -2.42 -8.45 -12.54
CA LEU A 328 -3.29 -7.57 -11.75
C LEU A 328 -4.76 -7.66 -12.19
N GLU A 329 -5.02 -7.64 -13.50
CA GLU A 329 -6.38 -7.81 -14.02
C GLU A 329 -6.99 -9.18 -13.66
N GLN A 330 -6.18 -10.23 -13.64
CA GLN A 330 -6.64 -11.54 -13.15
C GLN A 330 -6.92 -11.53 -11.65
N LEU A 331 -6.09 -10.85 -10.87
CA LEU A 331 -6.29 -10.70 -9.43
C LEU A 331 -7.60 -9.97 -9.13
N TYR A 332 -7.92 -8.89 -9.83
CA TYR A 332 -9.20 -8.19 -9.68
C TYR A 332 -10.41 -9.09 -10.01
N LYS A 333 -10.29 -9.96 -11.01
CA LYS A 333 -11.39 -10.86 -11.42
C LYS A 333 -11.60 -12.06 -10.50
N LEU A 334 -10.54 -12.56 -9.89
CA LEU A 334 -10.53 -13.87 -9.22
C LEU A 334 -10.39 -13.80 -7.71
N THR A 335 -10.03 -12.63 -7.16
CA THR A 335 -9.75 -12.44 -5.74
C THR A 335 -10.53 -11.28 -5.14
N PRO A 336 -10.63 -11.16 -3.81
CA PRO A 336 -11.25 -10.02 -3.14
C PRO A 336 -10.51 -8.69 -3.30
N MET A 337 -9.54 -8.57 -4.22
CA MET A 337 -8.94 -7.28 -4.59
C MET A 337 -9.90 -6.37 -5.37
N GLU A 338 -10.98 -6.93 -5.92
CA GLU A 338 -12.17 -6.21 -6.37
C GLU A 338 -13.40 -6.85 -5.71
N GLU A 339 -14.21 -6.07 -5.02
CA GLU A 339 -15.43 -6.49 -4.36
C GLU A 339 -16.60 -5.58 -4.72
N SER A 340 -17.80 -6.14 -4.72
CA SER A 340 -19.02 -5.38 -4.94
C SER A 340 -19.64 -4.99 -3.61
N PHE A 341 -19.98 -3.72 -3.45
CA PHE A 341 -20.69 -3.19 -2.30
C PHE A 341 -22.15 -2.91 -2.71
N GLY A 342 -23.08 -3.67 -2.15
CA GLY A 342 -24.51 -3.43 -2.33
C GLY A 342 -25.02 -2.40 -1.34
N ILE A 343 -25.53 -1.27 -1.82
CA ILE A 343 -26.14 -0.24 -0.99
C ILE A 343 -27.62 -0.59 -0.73
N ASN A 344 -28.03 -0.49 0.51
CA ASN A 344 -29.44 -0.55 0.93
C ASN A 344 -29.64 0.39 2.14
N ASN A 345 -30.13 1.58 1.88
CA ASN A 345 -30.24 2.65 2.86
C ASN A 345 -31.56 2.54 3.64
N VAL A 346 -31.64 1.55 4.52
CA VAL A 346 -32.80 1.36 5.41
C VAL A 346 -32.49 1.90 6.79
N ALA A 347 -33.26 2.86 7.26
CA ALA A 347 -33.16 3.43 8.59
C ALA A 347 -34.52 3.62 9.24
N LEU A 348 -34.55 3.82 10.56
CA LEU A 348 -35.76 4.14 11.30
C LEU A 348 -36.01 5.66 11.24
N VAL A 349 -37.21 6.03 10.78
CA VAL A 349 -37.71 7.41 10.83
C VAL A 349 -39.02 7.35 11.59
N ASP A 350 -39.11 8.06 12.70
CA ASP A 350 -40.26 8.03 13.61
C ASP A 350 -40.76 6.60 13.97
N GLY A 351 -39.80 5.73 14.19
CA GLY A 351 -40.04 4.35 14.51
C GLY A 351 -40.49 3.46 13.32
N GLN A 352 -40.42 3.93 12.08
CA GLN A 352 -40.74 3.14 10.90
C GLN A 352 -39.49 2.88 10.04
N PRO A 353 -39.27 1.64 9.57
CA PRO A 353 -38.17 1.34 8.68
C PRO A 353 -38.49 1.86 7.27
N LEU A 354 -37.71 2.83 6.80
CA LEU A 354 -37.84 3.42 5.46
C LEU A 354 -36.55 3.23 4.67
N THR A 355 -36.68 3.06 3.35
CA THR A 355 -35.55 3.11 2.41
C THR A 355 -35.43 4.52 1.90
N LEU A 356 -34.30 5.19 2.12
CA LEU A 356 -34.14 6.61 1.93
C LEU A 356 -32.99 6.93 0.95
N GLY A 357 -33.22 7.91 0.07
CA GLY A 357 -32.17 8.49 -0.77
C GLY A 357 -31.29 9.47 0.02
N LEU A 358 -30.27 10.03 -0.64
CA LEU A 358 -29.34 10.98 -0.01
C LEU A 358 -30.05 12.24 0.50
N LYS A 359 -30.96 12.80 -0.30
CA LYS A 359 -31.68 14.04 0.07
C LYS A 359 -32.57 13.80 1.29
N GLU A 360 -33.33 12.72 1.29
CA GLU A 360 -34.23 12.35 2.39
C GLU A 360 -33.47 12.10 3.69
N LEU A 361 -32.30 11.40 3.62
CA LEU A 361 -31.44 11.22 4.79
C LEU A 361 -30.94 12.54 5.36
N LEU A 362 -30.57 13.49 4.50
CA LEU A 362 -30.14 14.82 4.92
C LEU A 362 -31.31 15.63 5.52
N GLU A 363 -32.49 15.53 4.95
CA GLU A 363 -33.71 16.22 5.45
C GLU A 363 -34.07 15.72 6.86
N VAL A 364 -34.15 14.41 7.07
CA VAL A 364 -34.43 13.82 8.41
C VAL A 364 -33.40 14.29 9.44
N TYR A 365 -32.12 14.28 9.07
CA TYR A 365 -31.06 14.78 9.96
C TYR A 365 -31.24 16.28 10.26
N LEU A 366 -31.50 17.11 9.24
CA LEU A 366 -31.64 18.55 9.42
C LEU A 366 -32.87 18.91 10.26
N ASP A 367 -33.98 18.26 10.07
CA ASP A 367 -35.20 18.45 10.85
C ASP A 367 -34.94 18.14 12.33
N HIS A 368 -34.27 17.01 12.61
CA HIS A 368 -33.83 16.69 13.95
C HIS A 368 -32.87 17.75 14.51
N ARG A 369 -31.90 18.21 13.73
CA ARG A 369 -30.93 19.21 14.19
C ARG A 369 -31.59 20.56 14.46
N PHE A 370 -32.55 21.00 13.65
CA PHE A 370 -33.33 22.19 13.91
C PHE A 370 -34.12 22.08 15.22
N GLU A 371 -34.75 20.95 15.48
CA GLU A 371 -35.48 20.69 16.71
C GLU A 371 -34.55 20.70 17.93
N VAL A 372 -33.39 20.04 17.86
CA VAL A 372 -32.37 20.06 18.94
C VAL A 372 -31.93 21.49 19.26
N VAL A 373 -31.64 22.30 18.24
CA VAL A 373 -31.16 23.67 18.43
C VAL A 373 -32.29 24.57 18.94
N ARG A 374 -33.54 24.36 18.49
CA ARG A 374 -34.72 25.08 18.99
C ARG A 374 -34.94 24.78 20.49
N ARG A 375 -34.97 23.51 20.87
CA ARG A 375 -35.16 23.08 22.26
C ARG A 375 -34.03 23.57 23.15
N ARG A 376 -32.79 23.50 22.70
CA ARG A 376 -31.62 24.05 23.39
C ARG A 376 -31.74 25.54 23.62
N SER A 377 -32.15 26.31 22.61
CA SER A 377 -32.32 27.73 22.70
C SER A 377 -33.46 28.13 23.66
N GLU A 378 -34.56 27.39 23.64
CA GLU A 378 -35.66 27.56 24.58
C GLU A 378 -35.24 27.29 26.01
N PHE A 379 -34.54 26.19 26.27
CA PHE A 379 -34.00 25.82 27.56
C PHE A 379 -33.06 26.92 28.10
N ARG A 380 -32.13 27.38 27.23
CA ARG A 380 -31.19 28.43 27.61
C ARG A 380 -31.90 29.75 27.86
N ARG A 381 -32.86 30.11 27.02
CA ARG A 381 -33.68 31.32 27.22
C ARG A 381 -34.42 31.29 28.55
N THR A 382 -35.07 30.19 28.86
CA THR A 382 -35.79 30.00 30.13
C THR A 382 -34.83 30.12 31.31
N LYS A 383 -33.69 29.44 31.29
CA LYS A 383 -32.68 29.60 32.36
C LYS A 383 -32.15 31.03 32.51
N ARG A 384 -31.99 31.76 31.38
CA ARG A 384 -31.56 33.17 31.42
C ARG A 384 -32.66 34.07 31.99
N ARG A 385 -33.92 33.82 31.62
CA ARG A 385 -35.08 34.53 32.16
C ARG A 385 -35.24 34.30 33.66
N ASP A 386 -35.13 33.06 34.09
CA ASP A 386 -35.17 32.71 35.52
C ASP A 386 -34.08 33.44 36.30
N ARG A 387 -32.86 33.45 35.75
CA ARG A 387 -31.74 34.15 36.40
C ARG A 387 -31.94 35.69 36.38
N LEU A 388 -32.38 36.23 35.24
CA LEU A 388 -32.69 37.69 35.12
C LEU A 388 -33.73 38.09 36.15
N HIS A 389 -34.79 37.31 36.29
CA HIS A 389 -35.86 37.59 37.28
C HIS A 389 -35.31 37.67 38.70
N LEU A 390 -34.37 36.82 39.10
CA LEU A 390 -33.72 36.85 40.40
C LEU A 390 -32.79 38.08 40.54
N VAL A 391 -32.04 38.44 39.49
CA VAL A 391 -31.16 39.61 39.47
C VAL A 391 -31.93 40.90 39.58
N GLU A 392 -33.05 41.01 38.86
CA GLU A 392 -33.95 42.20 38.96
C GLU A 392 -34.52 42.36 40.37
N GLY A 393 -34.93 41.26 41.01
CA GLY A 393 -35.39 41.29 42.39
C GLY A 393 -34.31 41.79 43.37
N LEU A 394 -33.04 41.32 43.20
CA LEU A 394 -31.95 41.82 44.01
C LEU A 394 -31.65 43.33 43.76
N LEU A 395 -31.70 43.78 42.53
CA LEU A 395 -31.49 45.19 42.18
C LEU A 395 -32.56 46.08 42.84
N VAL A 396 -33.84 45.63 42.81
CA VAL A 396 -34.93 46.33 43.55
C VAL A 396 -34.62 46.42 45.03
N ALA A 397 -34.20 45.36 45.67
CA ALA A 397 -33.82 45.28 47.06
C ALA A 397 -32.64 46.23 47.42
N LEU A 398 -31.64 46.31 46.51
CA LEU A 398 -30.45 47.15 46.69
C LEU A 398 -30.71 48.67 46.51
N ILE A 399 -31.80 49.07 45.86
CA ILE A 399 -32.20 50.46 45.74
C ILE A 399 -32.60 51.03 47.12
N ASP A 400 -33.31 50.19 47.93
CA ASP A 400 -33.75 50.61 49.26
C ASP A 400 -33.39 49.49 50.28
N ILE A 401 -32.10 49.24 50.43
CA ILE A 401 -31.59 48.19 51.33
C ILE A 401 -31.91 48.37 52.80
N ASP A 402 -31.97 49.62 53.23
CA ASP A 402 -32.31 50.00 54.64
C ASP A 402 -33.75 49.59 54.97
N GLU A 403 -34.70 49.83 54.06
CA GLU A 403 -36.08 49.40 54.23
C GLU A 403 -36.23 47.88 54.19
N VAL A 404 -35.45 47.16 53.30
CA VAL A 404 -35.44 45.70 53.28
C VAL A 404 -34.96 45.14 54.62
N ILE A 405 -33.88 45.65 55.15
CA ILE A 405 -33.33 45.21 56.44
C ILE A 405 -34.34 45.56 57.58
N ARG A 406 -34.97 46.68 57.53
CA ARG A 406 -35.98 47.05 58.51
C ARG A 406 -37.16 46.11 58.54
N LEU A 407 -37.76 45.84 57.37
CA LEU A 407 -38.88 44.88 57.21
C LEU A 407 -38.56 43.51 57.69
N ILE A 408 -37.32 43.01 57.44
CA ILE A 408 -36.88 41.70 57.89
C ILE A 408 -36.77 41.68 59.42
N ARG A 409 -36.18 42.72 60.03
CA ARG A 409 -35.98 42.81 61.48
C ARG A 409 -37.28 42.94 62.23
N ASP A 410 -38.25 43.69 61.65
CA ASP A 410 -39.56 43.94 62.26
C ASP A 410 -40.57 42.80 62.07
N SER A 411 -40.13 41.72 61.45
CA SER A 411 -40.94 40.54 61.21
C SER A 411 -40.67 39.44 62.24
N GLU A 412 -41.72 38.77 62.70
CA GLU A 412 -41.65 37.72 63.71
C GLU A 412 -41.01 36.39 63.19
N ASN A 413 -41.14 36.17 61.87
CA ASN A 413 -40.59 34.96 61.21
C ASN A 413 -40.35 35.25 59.76
N SER A 414 -39.63 34.31 59.06
CA SER A 414 -39.27 34.43 57.65
C SER A 414 -40.50 34.50 56.71
N ALA A 415 -41.60 33.81 57.04
CA ALA A 415 -42.83 33.84 56.25
C ALA A 415 -43.47 35.26 56.25
N GLN A 416 -43.48 35.90 57.39
CA GLN A 416 -43.98 37.28 57.52
C GLN A 416 -43.05 38.27 56.84
N ALA A 417 -41.75 38.12 56.97
CA ALA A 417 -40.76 38.93 56.26
C ALA A 417 -40.96 38.82 54.77
N LYS A 418 -41.15 37.60 54.26
CA LYS A 418 -41.41 37.27 52.87
C LYS A 418 -42.68 37.97 52.37
N ALA A 419 -43.82 37.87 53.10
CA ALA A 419 -45.09 38.51 52.71
C ALA A 419 -44.97 40.06 52.64
N ARG A 420 -44.32 40.68 53.63
CA ARG A 420 -44.12 42.15 53.67
C ARG A 420 -43.21 42.64 52.56
N LEU A 421 -42.14 41.91 52.23
CA LEU A 421 -41.23 42.28 51.13
C LEU A 421 -41.92 42.17 49.78
N MET A 422 -42.73 41.12 49.59
CA MET A 422 -43.55 40.96 48.36
C MET A 422 -44.51 42.10 48.19
N GLU A 423 -45.26 42.47 49.24
CA GLU A 423 -46.21 43.56 49.18
C GLU A 423 -45.54 44.93 48.95
N ARG A 424 -44.46 45.20 49.70
CA ARG A 424 -43.80 46.49 49.67
C ARG A 424 -43.07 46.83 48.37
N PHE A 425 -42.39 45.81 47.80
CA PHE A 425 -41.53 45.97 46.61
C PHE A 425 -42.13 45.35 45.33
N SER A 426 -43.34 44.79 45.42
CA SER A 426 -43.99 44.09 44.31
C SER A 426 -43.17 42.95 43.77
N LEU A 427 -42.45 42.22 44.63
CA LEU A 427 -41.58 41.13 44.32
C LEU A 427 -42.35 39.79 44.21
N SER A 428 -41.87 38.89 43.35
CA SER A 428 -42.37 37.53 43.33
C SER A 428 -41.92 36.74 44.54
N GLU A 429 -42.57 35.61 44.78
CA GLU A 429 -42.19 34.69 45.84
C GLU A 429 -40.76 34.20 45.70
N THR A 430 -40.37 33.83 44.48
CA THR A 430 -39.01 33.37 44.16
C THR A 430 -37.96 34.46 44.36
N GLN A 431 -38.24 35.71 43.92
CA GLN A 431 -37.34 36.84 44.15
C GLN A 431 -37.16 37.08 45.66
N THR A 432 -38.26 37.09 46.37
CA THR A 432 -38.21 37.38 47.81
C THR A 432 -37.49 36.31 48.61
N GLN A 433 -37.72 35.06 48.26
CA GLN A 433 -36.96 33.94 48.87
C GLN A 433 -35.47 34.05 48.59
N TYR A 434 -35.10 34.39 47.33
CA TYR A 434 -33.70 34.56 46.94
C TYR A 434 -33.02 35.74 47.66
N ILE A 435 -33.74 36.83 47.90
CA ILE A 435 -33.25 37.96 48.69
C ILE A 435 -33.01 37.56 50.13
N LEU A 436 -33.95 36.84 50.77
CA LEU A 436 -33.82 36.36 52.15
C LEU A 436 -32.66 35.40 52.36
N ASP A 437 -32.38 34.57 51.34
CA ASP A 437 -31.29 33.60 51.34
C ASP A 437 -29.93 34.22 50.98
N THR A 438 -29.93 35.50 50.50
CA THR A 438 -28.69 36.13 50.05
C THR A 438 -27.90 36.66 51.27
N PRO A 439 -26.62 36.30 51.41
CA PRO A 439 -25.79 36.80 52.49
C PRO A 439 -25.59 38.31 52.41
N LEU A 440 -25.69 39.07 53.51
CA LEU A 440 -25.51 40.51 53.61
C LEU A 440 -24.22 41.05 52.98
N ARG A 441 -23.15 40.25 52.95
CA ARG A 441 -21.88 40.61 52.34
C ARG A 441 -21.96 40.78 50.78
N ARG A 442 -23.04 40.32 50.17
CA ARG A 442 -23.29 40.45 48.69
C ARG A 442 -24.19 41.63 48.36
N LEU A 443 -24.41 42.50 49.29
CA LEU A 443 -25.31 43.70 49.14
C LEU A 443 -24.53 45.03 49.18
N THR A 444 -23.30 45.03 48.61
CA THR A 444 -22.42 46.21 48.52
C THR A 444 -22.66 47.02 47.24
N LYS A 445 -22.15 48.26 47.21
CA LYS A 445 -22.22 49.07 45.98
C LYS A 445 -21.48 48.39 44.77
N PHE A 446 -20.45 47.66 45.07
CA PHE A 446 -19.69 46.92 44.02
C PHE A 446 -20.58 45.81 43.46
N ASP A 447 -21.22 45.02 44.31
CA ASP A 447 -22.13 43.95 43.87
C ASP A 447 -23.30 44.49 43.05
N ARG A 448 -23.76 45.73 43.34
CA ARG A 448 -24.80 46.35 42.50
C ARG A 448 -24.36 46.60 41.06
N LEU A 449 -23.13 47.10 40.82
CA LEU A 449 -22.61 47.33 39.47
C LEU A 449 -22.42 45.98 38.72
N GLU A 450 -21.99 44.94 39.44
CA GLU A 450 -21.90 43.60 38.84
C GLU A 450 -23.27 43.04 38.43
N LEU A 451 -24.30 43.22 39.28
CA LEU A 451 -25.68 42.81 38.99
C LEU A 451 -26.31 43.62 37.86
N GLU A 452 -26.04 44.92 37.75
CA GLU A 452 -26.47 45.74 36.62
C GLU A 452 -25.82 45.24 35.32
N SER A 453 -24.53 44.94 35.33
CA SER A 453 -23.82 44.37 34.18
C SER A 453 -24.33 42.95 33.84
N GLU A 454 -24.62 42.12 34.85
CA GLU A 454 -25.21 40.79 34.65
C GLU A 454 -26.60 40.89 34.04
N ARG A 455 -27.44 41.82 34.50
CA ARG A 455 -28.77 42.11 33.95
C ARG A 455 -28.68 42.45 32.46
N ASP A 456 -27.81 43.40 32.09
CA ASP A 456 -27.67 43.88 30.73
C ASP A 456 -27.16 42.78 29.81
N ARG A 457 -26.21 41.95 30.27
CA ARG A 457 -25.72 40.76 29.56
C ARG A 457 -26.84 39.71 29.36
N LEU A 458 -27.58 39.39 30.43
CA LEU A 458 -28.69 38.43 30.38
C LEU A 458 -29.79 38.91 29.43
N THR A 459 -30.11 40.20 29.44
CA THR A 459 -31.09 40.79 28.53
C THR A 459 -30.66 40.61 27.09
N GLY A 460 -29.40 40.93 26.76
CA GLY A 460 -28.84 40.70 25.41
C GLY A 460 -28.85 39.24 24.98
N GLU A 461 -28.48 38.31 25.87
CA GLU A 461 -28.54 36.87 25.61
C GLU A 461 -29.99 36.39 25.37
N ILE A 462 -30.95 36.91 26.11
CA ILE A 462 -32.39 36.59 25.96
C ILE A 462 -32.90 37.10 24.62
N ASP A 463 -32.53 38.32 24.24
CA ASP A 463 -32.94 38.90 22.96
C ASP A 463 -32.38 38.13 21.76
N GLU A 464 -31.11 37.71 21.83
CA GLU A 464 -30.46 36.85 20.82
C GLU A 464 -31.19 35.50 20.70
N LEU A 465 -31.40 34.80 21.84
CA LEU A 465 -32.10 33.52 21.86
C LEU A 465 -33.56 33.64 21.39
N THR A 466 -34.22 34.74 21.69
CA THR A 466 -35.57 35.03 21.23
C THR A 466 -35.61 35.24 19.72
N GLY A 467 -34.63 35.99 19.18
CA GLY A 467 -34.48 36.16 17.74
C GLY A 467 -34.27 34.82 16.98
N ILE A 468 -33.51 33.91 17.56
CA ILE A 468 -33.32 32.56 16.99
C ILE A 468 -34.63 31.75 17.01
N LEU A 469 -35.40 31.85 18.10
CA LEU A 469 -36.63 31.07 18.27
C LEU A 469 -37.81 31.60 17.44
N GLU A 470 -37.85 32.91 17.18
CA GLU A 470 -38.92 33.58 16.43
C GLU A 470 -38.66 33.65 14.92
N SER A 471 -37.43 33.37 14.49
CA SER A 471 -37.01 33.44 13.09
C SER A 471 -36.38 32.14 12.59
N ASP A 472 -37.09 31.40 11.73
CA ASP A 472 -36.56 30.23 11.06
C ASP A 472 -35.26 30.53 10.27
N ASN A 473 -35.11 31.74 9.76
CA ASN A 473 -33.91 32.12 9.05
C ASN A 473 -32.69 32.22 9.99
N GLU A 474 -32.86 32.79 11.18
CA GLU A 474 -31.77 32.85 12.18
C GLU A 474 -31.44 31.48 12.72
N LEU A 475 -32.41 30.60 12.96
CA LEU A 475 -32.20 29.21 13.33
C LEU A 475 -31.41 28.45 12.24
N ARG A 476 -31.78 28.62 10.98
CA ARG A 476 -31.06 28.01 9.83
C ARG A 476 -29.64 28.51 9.71
N LYS A 477 -29.40 29.82 9.91
CA LYS A 477 -28.06 30.41 9.92
C LYS A 477 -27.21 29.83 11.05
N LEU A 478 -27.76 29.72 12.26
CA LEU A 478 -27.07 29.15 13.42
C LEU A 478 -26.67 27.70 13.15
N VAL A 479 -27.59 26.83 12.74
CA VAL A 479 -27.31 25.44 12.40
C VAL A 479 -26.26 25.34 11.31
N SER A 480 -26.35 26.13 10.24
CA SER A 480 -25.35 26.17 9.18
C SER A 480 -23.96 26.59 9.66
N ALA A 481 -23.89 27.52 10.61
CA ALA A 481 -22.63 27.99 11.20
C ALA A 481 -22.00 26.88 12.10
N GLU A 482 -22.82 26.24 12.92
CA GLU A 482 -22.37 25.10 13.76
C GLU A 482 -21.83 23.94 12.91
N LEU A 483 -22.55 23.54 11.87
CA LEU A 483 -22.08 22.54 10.92
C LEU A 483 -20.76 22.95 10.25
N ALA A 484 -20.60 24.23 9.88
CA ALA A 484 -19.33 24.70 9.31
C ALA A 484 -18.17 24.60 10.30
N ALA A 485 -18.42 24.89 11.58
CA ALA A 485 -17.40 24.75 12.63
C ALA A 485 -16.99 23.27 12.82
N VAL A 486 -17.94 22.36 12.78
CA VAL A 486 -17.68 20.90 12.83
C VAL A 486 -16.83 20.46 11.64
N ALA A 487 -17.20 20.84 10.42
CA ALA A 487 -16.46 20.52 9.21
C ALA A 487 -15.03 21.08 9.26
N LYS A 488 -14.84 22.30 9.76
CA LYS A 488 -13.52 22.93 9.90
C LYS A 488 -12.64 22.18 10.92
N LYS A 489 -13.20 21.69 12.01
CA LYS A 489 -12.45 21.03 13.09
C LYS A 489 -12.13 19.57 12.77
N PHE A 490 -13.08 18.84 12.20
CA PHE A 490 -13.00 17.38 12.02
C PHE A 490 -12.97 16.90 10.56
N GLY A 491 -13.11 17.81 9.61
CA GLY A 491 -13.03 17.48 8.19
C GLY A 491 -11.63 16.97 7.83
N THR A 492 -11.60 15.93 7.02
CA THR A 492 -10.38 15.34 6.47
C THR A 492 -10.52 15.22 4.96
N GLU A 493 -9.41 15.11 4.26
CA GLU A 493 -9.42 14.84 2.83
C GLU A 493 -10.09 13.51 2.49
N ARG A 494 -10.61 13.41 1.26
CA ARG A 494 -11.18 12.19 0.74
C ARG A 494 -10.10 11.10 0.62
N ARG A 495 -10.42 9.90 1.07
CA ARG A 495 -9.54 8.73 0.99
C ARG A 495 -9.79 7.91 -0.27
N THR A 496 -11.05 7.75 -0.65
CA THR A 496 -11.47 6.88 -1.75
C THR A 496 -11.46 7.63 -3.07
N VAL A 497 -10.80 7.05 -4.09
CA VAL A 497 -10.78 7.59 -5.45
C VAL A 497 -12.03 7.13 -6.19
N LEU A 498 -12.72 8.05 -6.85
CA LEU A 498 -13.91 7.78 -7.65
C LEU A 498 -13.56 7.73 -9.13
N LEU A 499 -13.89 6.63 -9.81
CA LEU A 499 -13.64 6.40 -11.23
C LEU A 499 -14.96 6.12 -11.95
N GLU A 500 -15.25 6.87 -13.02
CA GLU A 500 -16.46 6.65 -13.83
C GLU A 500 -16.47 5.26 -14.47
N SER A 501 -15.30 4.75 -14.84
CA SER A 501 -15.13 3.42 -15.40
C SER A 501 -13.83 2.79 -14.94
N ALA A 502 -13.68 1.49 -15.14
CA ALA A 502 -12.45 0.74 -14.89
C ALA A 502 -11.23 1.20 -15.73
N GLY A 503 -11.38 2.22 -16.53
CA GLY A 503 -10.47 2.57 -17.62
C GLY A 503 -10.77 1.71 -18.85
N THR A 504 -10.34 2.12 -20.03
CA THR A 504 -10.28 1.24 -21.19
C THR A 504 -9.45 0.02 -20.76
N ALA A 505 -10.04 -1.18 -20.90
CA ALA A 505 -9.28 -2.42 -20.75
C ALA A 505 -8.01 -2.22 -21.58
N VAL A 506 -6.85 -2.19 -20.93
CA VAL A 506 -5.56 -2.18 -21.63
C VAL A 506 -5.68 -3.31 -22.63
N ALA A 507 -5.55 -3.01 -23.92
CA ALA A 507 -5.66 -3.99 -24.99
C ALA A 507 -4.93 -5.22 -24.53
N ALA A 508 -5.61 -6.37 -24.48
CA ALA A 508 -5.26 -7.53 -23.68
C ALA A 508 -3.75 -7.79 -23.73
N VAL A 509 -3.04 -7.30 -22.73
CA VAL A 509 -1.60 -7.54 -22.61
C VAL A 509 -1.47 -9.04 -22.39
N PRO A 510 -0.72 -9.76 -23.21
CA PRO A 510 -0.50 -11.17 -23.00
C PRO A 510 -0.01 -11.43 -21.57
N LEU A 511 -0.45 -12.50 -20.95
CA LEU A 511 -0.05 -12.84 -19.58
C LEU A 511 1.46 -13.07 -19.47
N GLU A 512 2.04 -13.68 -20.51
CA GLU A 512 3.47 -13.98 -20.59
C GLU A 512 4.16 -13.10 -21.63
N VAL A 513 5.41 -12.74 -21.37
CA VAL A 513 6.30 -12.11 -22.34
C VAL A 513 6.52 -13.09 -23.50
N ALA A 514 6.43 -12.62 -24.74
CA ALA A 514 6.70 -13.43 -25.92
C ALA A 514 8.13 -14.00 -25.86
N ASP A 515 8.30 -15.26 -26.31
CA ASP A 515 9.60 -15.93 -26.35
C ASP A 515 10.30 -15.72 -27.71
N ASP A 516 10.46 -14.44 -28.07
CA ASP A 516 11.03 -14.06 -29.37
C ASP A 516 12.53 -14.36 -29.42
N PRO A 517 13.06 -14.75 -30.60
CA PRO A 517 14.48 -14.89 -30.79
C PRO A 517 15.23 -13.58 -30.54
N CYS A 518 16.36 -13.67 -29.86
CA CYS A 518 17.23 -12.53 -29.59
C CYS A 518 18.70 -12.93 -29.55
N ARG A 519 19.60 -11.97 -29.41
CA ARG A 519 21.01 -12.19 -29.14
C ARG A 519 21.40 -11.54 -27.84
N VAL A 520 22.12 -12.27 -27.02
CA VAL A 520 22.74 -11.73 -25.80
C VAL A 520 24.14 -11.25 -26.15
N LEU A 521 24.46 -10.03 -25.75
CA LEU A 521 25.70 -9.34 -26.10
C LEU A 521 26.48 -8.99 -24.84
N LEU A 522 27.80 -9.14 -24.91
CA LEU A 522 28.74 -8.71 -23.87
C LEU A 522 29.72 -7.70 -24.46
N SER A 523 29.83 -6.51 -23.89
CA SER A 523 30.79 -5.48 -24.32
C SER A 523 32.18 -5.68 -23.71
N SER A 524 33.17 -5.03 -24.29
CA SER A 524 34.56 -4.96 -23.75
C SER A 524 34.65 -4.34 -22.35
N THR A 525 33.64 -3.63 -21.91
CA THR A 525 33.57 -2.99 -20.58
C THR A 525 32.70 -3.77 -19.59
N GLY A 526 32.27 -4.99 -19.95
CA GLY A 526 31.46 -5.85 -19.06
C GLY A 526 29.98 -5.45 -18.95
N LEU A 527 29.44 -4.78 -19.96
CA LEU A 527 27.99 -4.50 -20.05
C LEU A 527 27.29 -5.65 -20.80
N LEU A 528 26.13 -6.05 -20.29
CA LEU A 528 25.22 -7.05 -20.87
C LEU A 528 23.95 -6.37 -21.39
N ALA A 529 23.46 -6.84 -22.53
CA ALA A 529 22.16 -6.49 -23.10
C ALA A 529 21.68 -7.57 -24.04
N ARG A 530 20.39 -7.59 -24.40
CA ARG A 530 19.84 -8.40 -25.48
C ARG A 530 19.29 -7.55 -26.61
N THR A 531 19.32 -8.09 -27.82
CA THR A 531 18.71 -7.44 -28.99
C THR A 531 17.18 -7.61 -28.97
N ALA A 532 16.50 -6.81 -29.78
CA ALA A 532 15.04 -6.91 -29.94
C ALA A 532 14.63 -8.12 -30.79
N ASN A 533 15.52 -8.61 -31.63
CA ASN A 533 15.29 -9.74 -32.54
C ASN A 533 16.54 -10.64 -32.64
N GLY A 534 16.40 -11.81 -33.27
CA GLY A 534 17.48 -12.78 -33.47
C GLY A 534 18.38 -12.54 -34.69
N GLU A 535 18.19 -11.45 -35.44
CA GLU A 535 18.94 -11.16 -36.66
C GLU A 535 20.43 -11.03 -36.37
N PRO A 536 21.31 -11.37 -37.34
CA PRO A 536 22.72 -11.09 -37.24
C PRO A 536 22.98 -9.59 -37.02
N LEU A 537 23.97 -9.28 -36.16
CA LEU A 537 24.30 -7.88 -35.89
C LEU A 537 24.72 -7.15 -37.21
N PRO A 538 24.21 -5.95 -37.44
CA PRO A 538 24.62 -5.15 -38.59
C PRO A 538 26.13 -4.94 -38.59
N GLN A 539 26.78 -5.13 -39.70
CA GLN A 539 28.19 -4.78 -39.88
C GLN A 539 28.28 -3.27 -40.15
N ASP A 540 29.18 -2.63 -39.47
CA ASP A 540 29.38 -1.18 -39.62
C ASP A 540 30.12 -0.89 -40.90
N GLU A 541 29.50 -0.26 -41.87
CA GLU A 541 30.08 0.12 -43.15
C GLU A 541 30.85 1.46 -43.09
N GLY A 542 31.66 1.68 -42.03
CA GLY A 542 32.59 2.83 -41.91
C GLY A 542 32.02 4.07 -41.25
N GLY A 543 31.03 3.96 -40.41
CA GLY A 543 30.48 5.04 -39.51
C GLY A 543 31.43 5.43 -38.38
N ALA A 544 31.18 6.58 -37.72
CA ALA A 544 31.87 6.97 -36.52
C ALA A 544 31.61 6.00 -35.38
N ARG A 545 32.65 5.41 -34.84
CA ARG A 545 32.57 4.45 -33.73
C ARG A 545 32.21 5.16 -32.43
N ALA A 546 31.39 4.50 -31.60
CA ALA A 546 30.92 5.02 -30.30
C ALA A 546 31.54 4.27 -29.13
N LYS A 547 31.48 4.88 -27.97
CA LYS A 547 31.90 4.25 -26.74
C LYS A 547 30.97 3.02 -26.46
N HIS A 548 31.54 1.91 -26.00
CA HIS A 548 30.84 0.64 -25.71
C HIS A 548 30.29 -0.09 -26.95
N ASP A 549 30.83 0.21 -28.15
CA ASP A 549 30.47 -0.45 -29.41
C ASP A 549 31.19 -1.79 -29.65
N LEU A 550 32.22 -2.11 -28.84
CA LEU A 550 33.02 -3.33 -29.00
C LEU A 550 32.36 -4.49 -28.27
N ILE A 551 31.76 -5.39 -29.02
CA ILE A 551 31.14 -6.63 -28.53
C ILE A 551 32.19 -7.73 -28.55
N VAL A 552 32.56 -8.24 -27.36
CA VAL A 552 33.58 -9.29 -27.21
C VAL A 552 33.00 -10.70 -27.21
N SER A 553 31.74 -10.85 -26.91
CA SER A 553 31.05 -12.14 -26.96
C SER A 553 29.58 -11.94 -27.27
N GLN A 554 28.98 -12.84 -28.02
CA GLN A 554 27.55 -12.89 -28.29
C GLN A 554 27.07 -14.34 -28.39
N VAL A 555 25.81 -14.55 -28.06
CA VAL A 555 25.14 -15.85 -28.18
C VAL A 555 23.70 -15.67 -28.63
N ALA A 556 23.25 -16.54 -29.54
CA ALA A 556 21.85 -16.59 -29.95
C ALA A 556 21.01 -17.25 -28.85
N ALA A 557 19.86 -16.69 -28.54
CA ALA A 557 18.95 -17.17 -27.51
C ALA A 557 17.50 -16.77 -27.85
N THR A 558 16.56 -17.15 -27.00
CA THR A 558 15.22 -16.57 -27.00
C THR A 558 15.01 -15.73 -25.74
N ALA A 559 14.00 -14.87 -25.72
CA ALA A 559 13.76 -13.91 -24.64
C ALA A 559 13.53 -14.57 -23.25
N ARG A 560 13.07 -15.83 -23.23
CA ARG A 560 12.84 -16.59 -21.99
C ARG A 560 13.86 -17.69 -21.72
N ALA A 561 14.90 -17.84 -22.58
CA ALA A 561 15.97 -18.82 -22.40
C ALA A 561 16.98 -18.39 -21.34
N ASP A 562 17.81 -19.35 -20.93
CA ASP A 562 19.03 -19.10 -20.19
C ASP A 562 20.25 -19.23 -21.10
N VAL A 563 21.30 -18.48 -20.81
CA VAL A 563 22.61 -18.61 -21.46
C VAL A 563 23.69 -18.84 -20.39
N GLY A 564 24.81 -19.42 -20.80
CA GLY A 564 25.96 -19.63 -19.91
C GLY A 564 26.94 -18.47 -19.96
N VAL A 565 27.45 -18.08 -18.82
CA VAL A 565 28.55 -17.13 -18.67
C VAL A 565 29.76 -17.88 -18.13
N VAL A 566 30.81 -17.97 -18.93
CA VAL A 566 32.05 -18.65 -18.56
C VAL A 566 33.01 -17.69 -17.88
N THR A 567 33.57 -18.13 -16.78
CA THR A 567 34.47 -17.28 -15.96
C THR A 567 35.92 -17.75 -15.98
N SER A 568 36.83 -16.87 -15.62
CA SER A 568 38.26 -17.18 -15.51
C SER A 568 38.60 -18.23 -14.45
N ALA A 569 37.70 -18.48 -13.51
CA ALA A 569 37.82 -19.50 -12.47
C ALA A 569 37.38 -20.91 -12.93
N GLY A 570 36.99 -21.09 -14.20
CA GLY A 570 36.54 -22.40 -14.70
C GLY A 570 35.11 -22.73 -14.38
N ARG A 571 34.29 -21.76 -14.05
CA ARG A 571 32.86 -21.85 -13.76
C ARG A 571 32.01 -21.38 -14.94
N LEU A 572 30.85 -21.98 -15.07
CA LEU A 572 29.79 -21.53 -15.94
C LEU A 572 28.59 -21.14 -15.06
N LEU A 573 28.19 -19.90 -15.12
CA LEU A 573 27.04 -19.36 -14.40
C LEU A 573 25.87 -19.21 -15.36
N ARG A 574 24.66 -19.58 -14.93
CA ARG A 574 23.44 -19.36 -15.72
C ARG A 574 23.01 -17.90 -15.63
N LEU A 575 22.62 -17.35 -16.77
CA LEU A 575 22.10 -16.01 -16.91
C LEU A 575 20.74 -16.06 -17.61
N SER A 576 19.71 -15.57 -16.96
CA SER A 576 18.37 -15.52 -17.55
C SER A 576 18.27 -14.33 -18.51
N VAL A 577 17.95 -14.61 -19.76
CA VAL A 577 17.92 -13.60 -20.85
C VAL A 577 16.83 -12.56 -20.64
N ILE A 578 15.73 -12.95 -19.98
CA ILE A 578 14.59 -12.04 -19.72
C ILE A 578 14.95 -10.89 -18.78
N ASP A 579 15.94 -11.09 -17.92
CA ASP A 579 16.38 -10.08 -16.97
C ASP A 579 17.26 -9.01 -17.60
N LEU A 580 17.76 -9.25 -18.83
CA LEU A 580 18.68 -8.35 -19.51
C LEU A 580 17.93 -7.15 -20.14
N PRO A 581 18.52 -5.95 -20.11
CA PRO A 581 17.98 -4.81 -20.83
C PRO A 581 17.92 -5.09 -22.31
N GLN A 582 16.79 -4.76 -22.93
CA GLN A 582 16.59 -4.88 -24.37
C GLN A 582 17.07 -3.61 -25.06
N LEU A 583 17.97 -3.76 -26.02
CA LEU A 583 18.40 -2.65 -26.86
C LEU A 583 17.30 -2.27 -27.85
N PRO A 584 17.17 -0.99 -28.19
CA PRO A 584 16.28 -0.56 -29.27
C PRO A 584 16.63 -1.25 -30.58
N ASP A 585 15.62 -1.51 -31.39
CA ASP A 585 15.83 -2.02 -32.75
C ASP A 585 16.40 -0.89 -33.64
N THR A 586 17.65 -1.05 -34.08
CA THR A 586 18.36 -0.05 -34.90
C THR A 586 19.02 -0.72 -36.09
N HIS A 587 19.07 -0.04 -37.23
CA HIS A 587 19.81 -0.50 -38.40
C HIS A 587 21.32 -0.28 -38.30
N ALA A 588 21.80 0.45 -37.27
CA ALA A 588 23.21 0.67 -36.99
C ALA A 588 23.80 -0.44 -36.12
N ALA A 589 25.13 -0.61 -36.12
CA ALA A 589 25.81 -1.52 -35.23
C ALA A 589 25.46 -1.16 -33.75
N PRO A 590 25.04 -2.15 -32.94
CA PRO A 590 24.58 -1.85 -31.60
C PRO A 590 25.75 -1.41 -30.72
N ASN A 591 25.50 -0.42 -29.87
CA ASN A 591 26.37 -0.12 -28.75
C ASN A 591 25.66 -0.47 -27.42
N LEU A 592 26.44 -0.87 -26.42
CA LEU A 592 25.91 -1.30 -25.17
C LEU A 592 25.82 -0.17 -24.10
N ALA A 593 25.75 1.09 -24.51
CA ALA A 593 25.55 2.20 -23.57
C ALA A 593 24.23 2.08 -22.76
N GLY A 594 23.23 1.42 -23.33
CA GLY A 594 21.96 1.06 -22.65
C GLY A 594 21.96 -0.31 -21.95
N GLY A 595 23.09 -0.98 -21.88
CA GLY A 595 23.28 -2.24 -21.15
C GLY A 595 23.51 -2.03 -19.66
N ALA A 596 23.48 -3.11 -18.89
CA ALA A 596 23.76 -3.10 -17.48
C ALA A 596 25.01 -3.93 -17.13
N PRO A 597 25.75 -3.60 -16.07
CA PRO A 597 26.97 -4.32 -15.67
C PRO A 597 26.69 -5.81 -15.36
N VAL A 598 27.60 -6.69 -15.76
CA VAL A 598 27.55 -8.13 -15.47
C VAL A 598 27.30 -8.42 -13.99
N SER A 599 27.87 -7.61 -13.10
CA SER A 599 27.74 -7.75 -11.64
C SER A 599 26.30 -7.56 -11.12
N GLU A 600 25.43 -6.93 -11.88
CA GLU A 600 24.01 -6.83 -11.50
C GLU A 600 23.25 -8.13 -11.68
N PHE A 601 23.72 -9.01 -12.58
CA PHE A 601 23.03 -10.27 -12.93
C PHE A 601 23.70 -11.49 -12.33
N LEU A 602 24.98 -11.45 -12.01
CA LEU A 602 25.77 -12.56 -11.51
C LEU A 602 26.25 -12.28 -10.09
N SER A 603 25.40 -12.56 -9.10
CA SER A 603 25.69 -12.34 -7.67
C SER A 603 26.76 -13.27 -7.10
N GLY A 604 27.21 -14.29 -7.86
CA GLY A 604 28.19 -15.29 -7.44
C GLY A 604 29.61 -15.06 -7.99
N LEU A 605 29.92 -13.91 -8.63
CA LEU A 605 31.27 -13.58 -9.09
C LEU A 605 32.17 -13.20 -7.94
N GLU A 606 33.33 -13.87 -7.84
CA GLU A 606 34.39 -13.51 -6.91
C GLU A 606 35.11 -12.21 -7.36
N PRO A 607 35.70 -11.41 -6.45
CA PRO A 607 36.31 -10.11 -6.79
C PRO A 607 37.35 -10.14 -7.89
N ASP A 608 38.16 -11.23 -7.98
CA ASP A 608 39.22 -11.40 -8.96
C ASP A 608 38.80 -12.22 -10.19
N GLU A 609 37.56 -12.66 -10.23
CA GLU A 609 37.00 -13.48 -11.30
C GLU A 609 36.47 -12.62 -12.44
N LYS A 610 36.90 -12.95 -13.67
CA LYS A 610 36.51 -12.21 -14.87
C LYS A 610 35.58 -13.08 -15.75
N VAL A 611 34.60 -12.44 -16.35
CA VAL A 611 33.82 -13.06 -17.41
C VAL A 611 34.67 -13.18 -18.66
N VAL A 612 34.72 -14.39 -19.23
CA VAL A 612 35.53 -14.74 -20.40
C VAL A 612 34.69 -14.72 -21.68
N CYS A 613 33.53 -15.40 -21.68
CA CYS A 613 32.61 -15.42 -22.82
C CYS A 613 31.20 -15.82 -22.40
N LEU A 614 30.26 -15.57 -23.31
CA LEU A 614 28.92 -16.14 -23.31
C LEU A 614 28.92 -17.46 -24.12
N THR A 615 28.06 -18.42 -23.72
CA THR A 615 27.88 -19.66 -24.44
C THR A 615 26.43 -20.09 -24.43
N SER A 616 25.98 -20.79 -25.43
CA SER A 616 24.67 -21.43 -25.41
C SER A 616 24.65 -22.57 -24.39
N LEU A 617 23.45 -22.90 -23.93
CA LEU A 617 23.23 -24.10 -23.10
C LEU A 617 22.62 -25.23 -23.97
N ASP A 618 22.76 -25.13 -25.27
CA ASP A 618 22.21 -26.10 -26.23
C ASP A 618 23.05 -27.37 -26.25
N GLU A 619 22.44 -28.51 -25.92
CA GLU A 619 23.06 -29.84 -25.93
C GLU A 619 23.49 -30.29 -27.35
N SER A 620 22.94 -29.66 -28.39
CA SER A 620 23.30 -29.94 -29.79
C SER A 620 24.55 -29.21 -30.26
N SER A 621 25.11 -28.28 -29.46
CA SER A 621 26.30 -27.49 -29.81
C SER A 621 27.54 -28.38 -29.99
N GLN A 622 28.55 -27.88 -30.73
CA GLN A 622 29.83 -28.55 -30.89
C GLN A 622 30.68 -28.51 -29.60
N GLY A 623 30.22 -27.88 -28.57
CA GLY A 623 30.85 -27.75 -27.26
C GLY A 623 31.72 -26.52 -27.12
N LEU A 624 32.15 -26.28 -25.91
CA LEU A 624 32.94 -25.10 -25.52
C LEU A 624 34.42 -25.47 -25.54
N ALA A 625 35.24 -24.79 -26.34
CA ALA A 625 36.69 -24.88 -26.29
C ALA A 625 37.25 -23.81 -25.34
N LEU A 626 38.15 -24.16 -24.44
CA LEU A 626 38.79 -23.27 -23.51
C LEU A 626 40.29 -23.52 -23.39
N GLY A 627 41.05 -22.47 -23.12
CA GLY A 627 42.48 -22.50 -22.90
C GLY A 627 42.87 -21.82 -21.59
N THR A 628 43.88 -22.39 -20.91
CA THR A 628 44.29 -21.86 -19.61
C THR A 628 45.66 -21.16 -19.70
N GLU A 629 45.98 -20.35 -18.70
CA GLU A 629 47.25 -19.61 -18.55
C GLU A 629 48.46 -20.54 -18.54
N GLN A 630 48.30 -21.76 -17.99
CA GLN A 630 49.37 -22.77 -17.96
C GLN A 630 49.41 -23.68 -19.22
N GLY A 631 48.66 -23.29 -20.28
CA GLY A 631 48.75 -23.94 -21.57
C GLY A 631 47.93 -25.23 -21.70
N VAL A 632 46.93 -25.41 -20.85
CA VAL A 632 45.94 -26.50 -20.96
C VAL A 632 44.86 -26.13 -21.98
N VAL A 633 44.41 -27.11 -22.76
CA VAL A 633 43.26 -26.98 -23.64
C VAL A 633 42.19 -27.98 -23.24
N LYS A 634 40.94 -27.58 -23.33
CA LYS A 634 39.81 -28.50 -23.14
C LYS A 634 38.69 -28.18 -24.12
N ARG A 635 38.06 -29.23 -24.63
CA ARG A 635 36.78 -29.12 -25.30
C ARG A 635 35.72 -29.76 -24.41
N VAL A 636 34.77 -28.99 -23.93
CA VAL A 636 33.75 -29.40 -22.97
C VAL A 636 32.58 -30.00 -23.74
N VAL A 637 32.11 -31.15 -23.33
CA VAL A 637 30.86 -31.73 -23.83
C VAL A 637 29.68 -30.87 -23.36
N PRO A 638 28.72 -30.48 -24.23
CA PRO A 638 27.60 -29.64 -23.88
C PRO A 638 26.53 -30.41 -23.08
N ASP A 639 26.84 -30.69 -21.81
CA ASP A 639 25.97 -31.32 -20.83
C ASP A 639 25.78 -30.34 -19.65
N TYR A 640 24.71 -29.56 -19.71
CA TYR A 640 24.43 -28.47 -18.77
C TYR A 640 23.09 -28.67 -18.05
N PRO A 641 23.05 -29.44 -16.93
CA PRO A 641 21.82 -29.71 -16.19
C PRO A 641 21.03 -28.47 -15.84
N ALA A 642 19.74 -28.44 -16.20
CA ALA A 642 18.88 -27.25 -16.04
C ALA A 642 18.60 -26.89 -14.58
N ASN A 643 18.78 -27.80 -13.64
CA ASN A 643 18.53 -27.58 -12.21
C ASN A 643 19.72 -27.01 -11.44
N LYS A 644 20.81 -26.66 -12.14
CA LYS A 644 22.00 -26.06 -11.52
C LYS A 644 22.25 -24.67 -12.08
N GLU A 645 22.37 -23.70 -11.20
CA GLU A 645 22.68 -22.32 -11.58
C GLU A 645 24.18 -22.10 -11.83
N GLU A 646 25.02 -22.93 -11.24
CA GLU A 646 26.48 -22.91 -11.38
C GLU A 646 27.03 -24.30 -11.71
N LEU A 647 27.98 -24.33 -12.61
CA LEU A 647 28.63 -25.56 -13.09
C LEU A 647 30.14 -25.34 -13.22
N GLU A 648 30.94 -26.25 -12.76
CA GLU A 648 32.37 -26.31 -13.11
C GLU A 648 32.53 -26.85 -14.53
N VAL A 649 33.28 -26.15 -15.41
CA VAL A 649 33.55 -26.56 -16.80
C VAL A 649 34.96 -27.12 -16.98
N ILE A 650 35.84 -26.91 -16.02
CA ILE A 650 37.17 -27.48 -15.97
C ILE A 650 37.67 -27.49 -14.53
N THR A 651 38.30 -28.59 -14.10
CA THR A 651 39.09 -28.59 -12.86
C THR A 651 40.46 -27.98 -13.12
N LEU A 652 40.68 -26.72 -12.66
CA LEU A 652 41.92 -26.01 -12.81
C LEU A 652 42.98 -26.52 -11.82
N LYS A 653 44.27 -26.46 -12.20
CA LYS A 653 45.37 -26.60 -11.28
C LYS A 653 45.57 -25.39 -10.41
N ASP A 654 46.30 -25.52 -9.31
CA ASP A 654 46.60 -24.40 -8.42
C ASP A 654 47.32 -23.26 -9.19
N GLY A 655 46.74 -22.05 -9.05
CA GLY A 655 47.24 -20.83 -9.70
C GLY A 655 47.01 -20.79 -11.22
N ASP A 656 46.22 -21.69 -11.81
CA ASP A 656 45.83 -21.62 -13.22
C ASP A 656 44.49 -20.91 -13.38
N ARG A 657 44.26 -20.33 -14.56
CA ARG A 657 43.00 -19.66 -14.90
C ARG A 657 42.68 -19.78 -16.39
N ILE A 658 41.42 -19.71 -16.75
CA ILE A 658 41.02 -19.61 -18.14
C ILE A 658 41.39 -18.23 -18.68
N VAL A 659 42.08 -18.20 -19.81
CA VAL A 659 42.46 -16.95 -20.53
C VAL A 659 41.59 -16.71 -21.77
N GLY A 660 40.86 -17.71 -22.23
CA GLY A 660 39.91 -17.61 -23.34
C GLY A 660 39.03 -18.83 -23.43
N ALA A 661 37.80 -18.64 -23.85
CA ALA A 661 36.82 -19.70 -24.10
C ALA A 661 35.95 -19.28 -25.31
N VAL A 662 35.62 -20.26 -26.15
CA VAL A 662 34.82 -20.01 -27.37
C VAL A 662 33.94 -21.24 -27.62
N GLU A 663 32.65 -21.00 -27.88
CA GLU A 663 31.75 -22.03 -28.33
C GLU A 663 32.04 -22.35 -29.79
N LEU A 664 32.36 -23.64 -30.10
CA LEU A 664 32.68 -24.10 -31.45
C LEU A 664 31.40 -24.19 -32.29
N ARG A 665 31.44 -23.73 -33.54
CA ARG A 665 30.30 -23.79 -34.46
C ARG A 665 30.31 -25.09 -35.30
N THR A 666 31.45 -25.41 -35.86
CA THR A 666 31.60 -26.58 -36.77
C THR A 666 32.46 -27.70 -36.15
N GLY A 667 33.34 -27.36 -35.20
CA GLY A 667 34.34 -28.24 -34.65
C GLY A 667 35.56 -28.39 -35.55
N GLU A 668 35.61 -27.65 -36.67
CA GLU A 668 36.72 -27.64 -37.66
C GLU A 668 37.61 -26.36 -37.49
N GLU A 669 37.29 -25.50 -36.55
CA GLU A 669 38.03 -24.30 -36.24
C GLU A 669 39.46 -24.59 -35.82
N ASP A 670 40.39 -23.67 -36.07
CA ASP A 670 41.76 -23.66 -35.53
C ASP A 670 41.77 -23.09 -34.12
N LEU A 671 42.18 -23.85 -33.13
CA LEU A 671 42.46 -23.39 -31.79
C LEU A 671 43.83 -22.65 -31.77
N VAL A 672 43.83 -21.49 -31.18
CA VAL A 672 44.98 -20.57 -31.18
C VAL A 672 45.43 -20.25 -29.76
N PHE A 673 46.70 -20.47 -29.47
CA PHE A 673 47.38 -20.05 -28.25
C PHE A 673 48.41 -19.02 -28.58
N ILE A 674 48.45 -17.92 -27.80
CA ILE A 674 49.53 -16.92 -27.86
C ILE A 674 50.10 -16.73 -26.47
N THR A 675 51.40 -16.78 -26.35
CA THR A 675 52.11 -16.64 -25.09
C THR A 675 52.78 -15.28 -24.94
N ASP A 676 53.10 -14.88 -23.70
CA ASP A 676 53.78 -13.66 -23.38
C ASP A 676 55.22 -13.56 -23.93
N ASP A 677 55.88 -14.72 -24.18
CA ASP A 677 57.18 -14.81 -24.87
C ASP A 677 57.04 -14.82 -26.42
N ALA A 678 55.91 -14.33 -26.92
CA ALA A 678 55.57 -14.13 -28.33
C ALA A 678 55.57 -15.46 -29.18
N GLN A 679 55.15 -16.60 -28.63
CA GLN A 679 54.88 -17.80 -29.39
C GLN A 679 53.43 -17.93 -29.72
N LEU A 680 53.10 -18.20 -30.97
CA LEU A 680 51.77 -18.54 -31.44
C LEU A 680 51.71 -20.02 -31.90
N LEU A 681 50.79 -20.75 -31.37
CA LEU A 681 50.48 -22.12 -31.79
C LEU A 681 49.04 -22.19 -32.26
N ARG A 682 48.82 -22.72 -33.50
CA ARG A 682 47.47 -23.06 -33.98
C ARG A 682 47.39 -24.51 -34.49
N TYR A 683 46.26 -25.13 -34.22
CA TYR A 683 45.95 -26.50 -34.66
C TYR A 683 44.43 -26.70 -34.70
N PRO A 684 43.92 -27.67 -35.55
CA PRO A 684 42.49 -27.94 -35.63
C PRO A 684 41.88 -28.39 -34.32
N ALA A 685 40.67 -27.93 -33.98
CA ALA A 685 39.91 -28.28 -32.79
C ALA A 685 39.67 -29.82 -32.69
N GLY A 686 39.60 -30.52 -33.83
CA GLY A 686 39.47 -31.98 -33.87
C GLY A 686 40.64 -32.74 -33.19
N GLN A 687 41.81 -32.09 -32.96
CA GLN A 687 42.90 -32.71 -32.18
C GLN A 687 42.64 -32.69 -30.66
N VAL A 688 41.57 -32.06 -30.21
CA VAL A 688 41.15 -32.03 -28.81
C VAL A 688 39.87 -32.83 -28.65
N ARG A 689 39.99 -34.02 -28.07
CA ARG A 689 38.78 -34.83 -27.81
C ARG A 689 37.85 -34.15 -26.83
N PRO A 690 36.53 -34.20 -27.02
CA PRO A 690 35.57 -33.75 -26.04
C PRO A 690 35.71 -34.46 -24.70
N GLN A 691 35.57 -33.72 -23.59
CA GLN A 691 35.67 -34.25 -22.23
C GLN A 691 34.50 -33.79 -21.39
N GLY A 692 34.08 -34.59 -20.41
CA GLY A 692 33.08 -34.19 -19.42
C GLY A 692 33.54 -33.01 -18.59
N ARG A 693 32.61 -32.32 -17.99
CA ARG A 693 32.83 -31.07 -17.21
C ARG A 693 33.95 -31.17 -16.17
N PRO A 694 34.03 -32.20 -15.29
CA PRO A 694 35.02 -32.24 -14.22
C PRO A 694 36.44 -32.65 -14.69
N ALA A 695 36.68 -32.86 -15.97
CA ALA A 695 38.00 -33.23 -16.45
C ALA A 695 38.95 -32.01 -16.48
N GLY A 696 40.21 -32.20 -16.20
CA GLY A 696 41.24 -31.15 -16.15
C GLY A 696 41.85 -30.75 -17.50
N GLY A 697 41.27 -31.19 -18.65
CA GLY A 697 41.78 -30.89 -19.98
C GLY A 697 43.01 -31.71 -20.39
N MET A 698 43.77 -31.23 -21.39
CA MET A 698 44.99 -31.83 -21.90
C MET A 698 46.01 -30.76 -22.31
N ALA A 699 47.29 -31.16 -22.51
CA ALA A 699 48.31 -30.21 -22.94
C ALA A 699 47.93 -29.55 -24.25
N GLY A 700 47.80 -28.22 -24.28
CA GLY A 700 47.46 -27.40 -25.45
C GLY A 700 48.72 -26.92 -26.19
N ILE A 701 49.57 -26.15 -25.48
CA ILE A 701 50.83 -25.62 -25.96
C ILE A 701 51.94 -26.00 -24.99
N LYS A 702 53.16 -26.21 -25.50
CA LYS A 702 54.36 -26.38 -24.66
C LYS A 702 54.95 -24.99 -24.38
N LEU A 703 54.90 -24.58 -23.13
CA LEU A 703 55.45 -23.34 -22.66
C LEU A 703 56.96 -23.37 -22.45
N SER A 704 57.66 -22.25 -22.72
CA SER A 704 58.99 -21.98 -22.27
C SER A 704 59.03 -21.79 -20.75
N GLN A 705 60.23 -21.74 -20.17
CA GLN A 705 60.36 -21.54 -18.75
C GLN A 705 59.81 -20.12 -18.36
N ASN A 706 58.90 -20.06 -17.41
CA ASN A 706 58.17 -18.88 -16.92
C ASN A 706 57.23 -18.22 -17.94
N ALA A 707 57.05 -18.75 -19.14
CA ALA A 707 56.08 -18.21 -20.10
C ALA A 707 54.65 -18.63 -19.74
N LYS A 708 53.71 -17.75 -20.07
CA LYS A 708 52.32 -17.90 -19.82
C LYS A 708 51.49 -17.69 -21.10
N VAL A 709 50.36 -18.38 -21.22
CA VAL A 709 49.39 -18.03 -22.26
C VAL A 709 48.65 -16.78 -21.84
N ILE A 710 48.59 -15.82 -22.75
CA ILE A 710 47.87 -14.56 -22.56
C ILE A 710 46.62 -14.46 -23.44
N HIS A 711 46.51 -15.34 -24.44
CA HIS A 711 45.33 -15.36 -25.30
C HIS A 711 45.04 -16.77 -25.78
N PHE A 712 43.74 -17.12 -25.77
CA PHE A 712 43.21 -18.32 -26.41
C PHE A 712 41.94 -17.96 -27.18
N SER A 713 41.84 -18.45 -28.41
CA SER A 713 40.64 -18.27 -29.24
C SER A 713 40.46 -19.47 -30.23
N ALA A 714 39.35 -19.46 -30.93
CA ALA A 714 39.15 -20.31 -32.10
C ALA A 714 38.95 -19.43 -33.34
N VAL A 715 39.51 -19.82 -34.45
CA VAL A 715 39.47 -19.09 -35.72
C VAL A 715 38.96 -20.02 -36.82
N ASP A 716 37.96 -19.56 -37.56
CA ASP A 716 37.44 -20.27 -38.76
C ASP A 716 38.51 -20.22 -39.88
N PRO A 717 39.04 -21.37 -40.34
CA PRO A 717 40.05 -21.43 -41.33
C PRO A 717 39.57 -20.99 -42.75
N GLY A 718 38.24 -20.94 -42.93
CA GLY A 718 37.61 -20.53 -44.19
C GLY A 718 37.34 -19.04 -44.30
N ARG A 719 37.68 -18.22 -43.29
CA ARG A 719 37.45 -16.78 -43.26
C ARG A 719 38.75 -15.99 -43.09
N ASP A 720 38.75 -14.77 -43.61
CA ASP A 720 39.86 -13.85 -43.34
C ASP A 720 39.98 -13.58 -41.86
N ALA A 721 41.18 -13.71 -41.33
CA ALA A 721 41.49 -13.53 -39.94
C ALA A 721 42.85 -12.85 -39.72
N VAL A 722 43.03 -12.23 -38.60
CA VAL A 722 44.24 -11.49 -38.23
C VAL A 722 44.68 -11.81 -36.82
N VAL A 723 45.96 -11.63 -36.54
CA VAL A 723 46.59 -11.66 -35.24
C VAL A 723 47.08 -10.29 -34.89
N PHE A 724 46.69 -9.81 -33.72
CA PHE A 724 47.18 -8.59 -33.13
C PHE A 724 47.97 -8.88 -31.88
N THR A 725 49.12 -8.29 -31.74
CA THR A 725 50.03 -8.44 -30.59
C THR A 725 50.57 -7.08 -30.16
N VAL A 726 50.70 -6.86 -28.87
CA VAL A 726 51.30 -5.66 -28.29
C VAL A 726 52.44 -6.06 -27.39
N ALA A 727 53.65 -5.56 -27.69
CA ALA A 727 54.87 -5.77 -26.89
C ALA A 727 55.09 -4.60 -25.93
N GLY A 728 55.63 -4.93 -24.77
CA GLY A 728 55.99 -4.00 -23.70
C GLY A 728 57.13 -4.55 -22.85
N SER A 729 57.31 -4.01 -21.65
CA SER A 729 58.35 -4.40 -20.72
C SER A 729 57.81 -4.62 -19.30
N HIS A 730 58.42 -5.57 -18.60
CA HIS A 730 58.21 -5.83 -17.16
C HIS A 730 58.65 -4.65 -16.33
N GLY A 731 57.86 -3.66 -16.05
CA GLY A 731 58.17 -2.59 -15.11
C GLY A 731 58.04 -1.15 -15.63
N THR A 732 57.62 -0.96 -16.85
CA THR A 732 57.19 0.34 -17.36
C THR A 732 55.67 0.41 -17.42
N LEU A 733 55.11 1.19 -16.51
CA LEU A 733 53.66 1.56 -16.52
C LEU A 733 53.37 2.69 -17.51
N ASP A 734 54.30 2.99 -18.42
CA ASP A 734 54.17 4.08 -19.41
C ASP A 734 53.64 3.54 -20.72
N ASP A 735 52.35 3.71 -20.96
CA ASP A 735 51.61 3.35 -22.16
C ASP A 735 52.24 3.94 -23.45
N SER A 736 53.12 4.93 -23.34
CA SER A 736 53.75 5.62 -24.47
C SER A 736 54.83 4.80 -25.19
N MET A 737 55.24 3.65 -24.64
CA MET A 737 56.29 2.77 -25.19
C MET A 737 55.77 1.44 -25.74
N LEU A 738 54.47 1.28 -25.91
CA LEU A 738 53.89 0.04 -26.42
C LEU A 738 53.98 -0.06 -27.95
N SER A 739 54.42 -1.20 -28.47
CA SER A 739 54.41 -1.46 -29.92
C SER A 739 53.40 -2.51 -30.31
N GLY A 740 52.50 -2.16 -31.23
CA GLY A 740 51.44 -3.05 -31.76
C GLY A 740 51.78 -3.56 -33.15
N LYS A 741 51.36 -4.82 -33.39
CA LYS A 741 51.54 -5.44 -34.72
C LYS A 741 50.28 -6.20 -35.11
N LEU A 742 49.78 -5.89 -36.29
CA LEU A 742 48.64 -6.59 -36.92
C LEU A 742 49.14 -7.44 -38.09
N THR A 743 48.88 -8.73 -38.09
CA THR A 743 49.41 -9.67 -39.11
C THR A 743 48.30 -10.60 -39.61
N PRO A 744 48.24 -10.90 -40.91
CA PRO A 744 47.28 -11.91 -41.40
C PRO A 744 47.50 -13.27 -40.78
N PHE A 745 46.41 -13.92 -40.42
CA PHE A 745 46.44 -15.24 -39.73
C PHE A 745 47.03 -16.36 -40.56
N ASP A 746 46.92 -16.32 -41.84
CA ASP A 746 47.49 -17.27 -42.81
C ASP A 746 49.00 -17.37 -42.78
N GLN A 747 49.69 -16.34 -42.33
CA GLN A 747 51.17 -16.30 -42.15
C GLN A 747 51.65 -17.26 -41.06
N TYR A 748 50.80 -17.79 -40.22
CA TYR A 748 51.17 -18.72 -39.15
C TYR A 748 50.86 -20.16 -39.55
N PRO A 749 51.87 -21.07 -39.63
CA PRO A 749 51.63 -22.45 -40.03
C PRO A 749 50.87 -23.22 -38.95
N ARG A 750 49.99 -24.16 -39.36
CA ARG A 750 49.43 -25.16 -38.45
C ARG A 750 50.54 -26.08 -37.95
N LYS A 751 50.52 -26.37 -36.64
CA LYS A 751 51.43 -27.36 -36.01
C LYS A 751 50.64 -28.37 -35.22
N GLY A 752 51.33 -29.39 -34.69
CA GLY A 752 50.69 -30.35 -33.79
C GLY A 752 50.44 -29.78 -32.40
N ARG A 753 49.37 -30.21 -31.77
CA ARG A 753 49.02 -29.85 -30.39
C ARG A 753 50.21 -30.17 -29.46
N ALA A 754 50.38 -29.44 -28.35
CA ALA A 754 51.42 -29.59 -27.35
C ALA A 754 52.87 -29.34 -27.88
N THR A 755 53.02 -28.57 -28.98
CA THR A 755 54.30 -28.03 -29.45
C THR A 755 54.51 -26.57 -29.01
N GLY A 756 55.70 -26.00 -29.19
CA GLY A 756 56.11 -24.68 -28.73
C GLY A 756 55.69 -23.49 -29.62
N GLY A 757 54.88 -23.72 -30.71
CA GLY A 757 54.46 -22.65 -31.59
C GLY A 757 55.51 -22.10 -32.56
N VAL A 758 55.26 -20.86 -33.06
CA VAL A 758 56.16 -20.06 -33.86
C VAL A 758 56.12 -18.62 -33.36
N ARG A 759 57.22 -17.89 -33.54
CA ARG A 759 57.31 -16.49 -33.12
C ARG A 759 56.30 -15.63 -33.88
N CYS A 760 55.52 -14.85 -33.15
CA CYS A 760 54.52 -13.96 -33.70
C CYS A 760 54.90 -12.47 -33.66
N GLN A 761 55.87 -12.08 -32.85
CA GLN A 761 56.43 -10.72 -32.84
C GLN A 761 57.88 -10.77 -32.40
N ARG A 762 58.73 -9.89 -32.96
CA ARG A 762 60.06 -9.62 -32.51
C ARG A 762 60.09 -8.44 -31.57
N PHE A 763 60.64 -8.64 -30.40
CA PHE A 763 60.80 -7.58 -29.44
C PHE A 763 61.87 -6.56 -29.88
N LEU A 764 61.53 -5.28 -29.71
CA LEU A 764 62.46 -4.15 -29.87
C LEU A 764 63.33 -3.99 -28.61
N LYS A 765 64.32 -3.13 -28.69
CA LYS A 765 65.19 -2.85 -27.54
C LYS A 765 64.33 -2.20 -26.44
N GLY A 766 64.21 -2.83 -25.28
CA GLY A 766 63.40 -2.42 -24.17
C GLY A 766 62.06 -3.13 -24.03
N GLU A 767 61.68 -4.00 -24.97
CA GLU A 767 60.56 -4.90 -24.88
C GLU A 767 61.02 -6.30 -24.48
N ASP A 768 60.28 -6.98 -23.62
CA ASP A 768 60.62 -8.31 -23.14
C ASP A 768 59.43 -9.29 -23.09
N LEU A 769 58.20 -8.79 -23.26
CA LEU A 769 57.00 -9.60 -23.24
C LEU A 769 55.88 -9.01 -24.10
N LEU A 770 54.86 -9.85 -24.45
CA LEU A 770 53.60 -9.37 -24.95
C LEU A 770 52.67 -9.08 -23.79
N VAL A 771 52.11 -7.85 -23.77
CA VAL A 771 51.14 -7.41 -22.77
C VAL A 771 49.70 -7.65 -23.20
N LEU A 772 49.47 -7.78 -24.53
CA LEU A 772 48.19 -8.03 -25.12
C LEU A 772 48.37 -8.87 -26.39
N ALA A 773 47.51 -9.84 -26.58
CA ALA A 773 47.42 -10.61 -27.82
C ALA A 773 45.96 -10.91 -28.15
N TRP A 774 45.65 -11.01 -29.46
CA TRP A 774 44.35 -11.38 -29.94
C TRP A 774 44.47 -12.02 -31.31
N ALA A 775 43.62 -13.05 -31.56
CA ALA A 775 43.47 -13.68 -32.88
C ALA A 775 41.98 -13.89 -33.17
N GLY A 776 41.52 -13.49 -34.33
CA GLY A 776 40.11 -13.61 -34.68
C GLY A 776 39.80 -13.14 -36.08
N GLY A 777 38.51 -13.15 -36.46
CA GLY A 777 38.03 -12.73 -37.79
C GLY A 777 38.35 -11.26 -38.11
N ALA A 778 38.66 -10.99 -39.40
CA ALA A 778 38.85 -9.65 -39.92
C ALA A 778 37.50 -9.03 -40.39
N PRO A 779 37.31 -7.70 -40.29
CA PRO A 779 38.24 -6.70 -39.71
C PRO A 779 38.25 -6.71 -38.19
N ALA A 780 39.45 -6.59 -37.59
CA ALA A 780 39.60 -6.45 -36.15
C ALA A 780 39.29 -5.00 -35.71
N ARG A 781 38.67 -4.87 -34.53
CA ARG A 781 38.38 -3.57 -33.92
C ARG A 781 38.96 -3.54 -32.50
N ALA A 782 39.44 -2.38 -32.07
CA ALA A 782 40.04 -2.19 -30.76
C ALA A 782 39.30 -1.15 -29.94
N ALA A 783 39.39 -1.29 -28.62
CA ALA A 783 38.91 -0.30 -27.65
C ALA A 783 39.94 -0.12 -26.52
N ALA A 784 39.97 1.08 -25.96
CA ALA A 784 40.68 1.39 -24.73
C ALA A 784 39.93 0.82 -23.49
N ALA A 785 40.55 0.82 -22.35
CA ALA A 785 39.97 0.28 -21.09
C ALA A 785 38.63 0.94 -20.70
N ASN A 786 38.42 2.20 -21.05
CA ASN A 786 37.19 2.93 -20.79
C ASN A 786 36.09 2.68 -21.84
N GLY A 787 36.31 1.77 -22.80
CA GLY A 787 35.40 1.44 -23.90
C GLY A 787 35.41 2.42 -25.09
N ALA A 788 36.29 3.41 -25.09
CA ALA A 788 36.45 4.30 -26.23
C ALA A 788 37.14 3.55 -27.40
N PRO A 789 36.76 3.80 -28.66
CA PRO A 789 37.45 3.25 -29.84
C PRO A 789 38.92 3.57 -29.88
N ALA A 790 39.74 2.58 -30.28
CA ALA A 790 41.16 2.75 -30.50
C ALA A 790 41.53 2.34 -31.95
N GLU A 791 42.51 3.00 -32.51
CA GLU A 791 43.01 2.71 -33.88
C GLU A 791 44.08 1.60 -33.85
N LEU A 792 44.02 0.73 -34.86
CA LEU A 792 44.97 -0.34 -35.05
C LEU A 792 46.05 0.10 -36.08
N PRO A 793 47.32 -0.40 -35.94
CA PRO A 793 48.35 -0.09 -36.91
C PRO A 793 48.09 -0.79 -38.26
N ALA A 794 48.76 -0.31 -39.32
CA ALA A 794 48.71 -0.97 -40.61
C ALA A 794 49.16 -2.45 -40.54
N THR A 795 48.56 -3.27 -41.37
CA THR A 795 48.88 -4.71 -41.45
C THR A 795 50.33 -4.95 -41.90
N ASP A 796 51.08 -5.71 -41.12
CA ASP A 796 52.43 -6.18 -41.47
C ASP A 796 52.36 -7.68 -41.86
N PRO A 797 52.68 -8.03 -43.11
CA PRO A 797 52.61 -9.41 -43.56
C PRO A 797 53.72 -10.30 -42.98
N ARG A 798 54.74 -9.73 -42.33
CA ARG A 798 55.83 -10.49 -41.77
C ARG A 798 55.48 -11.07 -40.40
N ARG A 799 55.39 -12.38 -40.36
CA ARG A 799 55.05 -13.14 -39.15
C ARG A 799 55.90 -12.72 -37.91
N ASP A 800 57.20 -12.59 -38.08
CA ASP A 800 58.20 -12.32 -37.04
C ASP A 800 58.73 -10.87 -37.07
N GLY A 801 58.03 -9.93 -37.70
CA GLY A 801 58.30 -8.52 -37.68
C GLY A 801 58.20 -7.91 -36.29
N SER A 802 58.79 -6.73 -36.07
CA SER A 802 58.54 -5.93 -34.84
C SER A 802 57.27 -5.09 -34.95
N GLY A 803 56.69 -4.67 -33.82
CA GLY A 803 55.54 -3.80 -33.75
C GLY A 803 55.87 -2.37 -34.18
N ALA A 804 54.86 -1.58 -34.50
CA ALA A 804 54.86 -0.14 -34.66
C ALA A 804 54.32 0.57 -33.39
N PRO A 805 54.78 1.77 -33.04
CA PRO A 805 54.25 2.53 -31.90
C PRO A 805 52.74 2.69 -32.00
N LEU A 806 52.02 2.46 -30.88
CA LEU A 806 50.57 2.65 -30.83
C LEU A 806 50.21 4.11 -30.51
N PRO A 807 49.27 4.71 -31.25
CA PRO A 807 48.83 6.10 -30.99
C PRO A 807 48.05 6.24 -29.68
N ALA A 808 47.45 5.15 -29.19
CA ALA A 808 46.71 5.09 -27.92
C ALA A 808 46.78 3.67 -27.34
N ALA A 809 46.63 3.55 -26.02
CA ALA A 809 46.59 2.26 -25.35
C ALA A 809 45.37 1.42 -25.81
N VAL A 810 45.65 0.20 -26.26
CA VAL A 810 44.62 -0.78 -26.62
C VAL A 810 44.46 -1.78 -25.47
N ALA A 811 43.23 -1.90 -24.96
CA ALA A 811 42.91 -2.83 -23.84
C ALA A 811 42.21 -4.10 -24.33
N THR A 812 41.39 -4.01 -25.33
CA THR A 812 40.58 -5.17 -25.83
C THR A 812 40.35 -5.08 -27.32
N LEU A 813 40.27 -6.26 -27.96
CA LEU A 813 39.89 -6.39 -29.35
C LEU A 813 38.73 -7.35 -29.52
N ALA A 814 38.00 -7.12 -30.59
CA ALA A 814 37.01 -8.05 -31.12
C ALA A 814 36.95 -8.00 -32.66
N GLY A 815 36.47 -9.05 -33.25
CA GLY A 815 36.20 -9.14 -34.67
C GLY A 815 34.75 -9.62 -34.89
N PRO A 816 34.38 -9.84 -36.19
CA PRO A 816 33.13 -10.50 -36.47
C PRO A 816 33.02 -11.82 -35.71
N ALA A 817 31.83 -12.10 -35.19
CA ALA A 817 31.58 -13.36 -34.48
C ALA A 817 31.84 -14.56 -35.41
N LEU A 818 32.34 -15.63 -34.86
CA LEU A 818 32.53 -16.92 -35.54
C LEU A 818 31.27 -17.40 -36.22
#